data_2967d510888b4e0804ccb637ef647171
#
_entry.id   2967d510888b4e0804ccb637ef647171
#
_cell.length_a   1.000
_cell.length_b   1.000
_cell.length_c   1.000
_cell.angle_alpha   90.00
_cell.angle_beta   90.00
_cell.angle_gamma   90.00
#
_symmetry.space_group_name_H-M   'P 1'
#
loop_
_entity.id
_entity.type
_entity.pdbx_description
1 polymer ?
#
loop_
_entity_poly.entity_id
_entity_poly.type
_entity_poly.pdbx_seq_one_letter_code
_entity_poly.pdbx_strand_id
1 'polypeptide(L)'
;MATQTANAIRFLSMDMVQAANSGHPGAPMGMADMADVLWREFLRHNPNNPKFPNRDRFVLSNGHASALLYSVLHLSGYNLTADDLKNFRQLHSKTPGHPEYGYTDGVETTTGPLGQGIANAVGMALAEKILAAEFNRDGLDIVDHYTYVFLGDGCLMEGISHEAASLAGTLGLGKLIVLYDDNNISIDGKVDGWFSENIPQRFESYGWHVVPNVDGHDAAQIRVAIEAAKNETAKPSIICCKTLIGKGAANKEGSHKVHGAPLGADEIAATRAHLGWHYAPFEVPQEIYSQWDAKAKGAALENEWNALFAQYQAKFPEKAAEFMRRTECRLPEHFDAHVQAALKDVCAKAEKIATRKASQNSIEILAKVLPELVGGSADLTPSNLTDWPGSVSVSARQGGNYVHYGVREFGMAAIMNGMALHGGIKPFGATFLMFSEYARNALRMAALMKINPIFVFTHDSIGLGEDGPTHQPVEQTATLRLIPNMAVWRPCDTAESLVAWAEAAKAEDHPSCLVFSRQNLPFIARSEAQLADIKRGGYTISARPDAKAVLIATGSEVELALNAQKALAEQGVAVNVVSMPSTNVFDRQDTAYKAQVLPEHLPKVAIEAGVSDGWYKYVGLNGAVVGLDRFGESAPADVLFKEFGFTVDNVVGVVKSVL
;
A
#
# COMPACT_ATOMS: atom_id res chain seq x y z
N MET A 1 -11.46 13.09 -37.08
CA MET A 1 -10.01 12.91 -37.27
C MET A 1 -9.34 13.04 -35.94
N ALA A 2 -8.48 12.08 -35.60
CA ALA A 2 -7.66 12.19 -34.39
C ALA A 2 -6.86 13.51 -34.44
N THR A 3 -6.76 14.23 -33.33
CA THR A 3 -5.99 15.46 -33.28
C THR A 3 -4.50 15.15 -33.39
N GLN A 4 -3.70 16.08 -33.92
CA GLN A 4 -2.25 15.89 -34.01
C GLN A 4 -1.61 15.76 -32.60
N THR A 5 -2.23 16.34 -31.57
CA THR A 5 -1.83 16.24 -30.17
C THR A 5 -2.01 14.83 -29.62
N ALA A 6 -3.11 14.14 -29.94
CA ALA A 6 -3.32 12.72 -29.59
C ALA A 6 -2.38 11.81 -30.41
N ASN A 7 -2.11 12.16 -31.68
CA ASN A 7 -1.15 11.41 -32.50
C ASN A 7 0.28 11.45 -31.92
N ALA A 8 0.69 12.55 -31.28
CA ALA A 8 1.99 12.60 -30.59
C ALA A 8 2.10 11.51 -29.50
N ILE A 9 1.02 11.27 -28.74
CA ILE A 9 0.99 10.17 -27.75
C ILE A 9 1.15 8.81 -28.45
N ARG A 10 0.40 8.58 -29.55
CA ARG A 10 0.45 7.32 -30.31
C ARG A 10 1.86 7.02 -30.79
N PHE A 11 2.52 8.02 -31.41
CA PHE A 11 3.83 7.85 -32.02
C PHE A 11 4.93 7.70 -30.96
N LEU A 12 4.94 8.51 -29.90
CA LEU A 12 5.89 8.34 -28.81
C LEU A 12 5.75 6.96 -28.15
N SER A 13 4.51 6.49 -27.95
CA SER A 13 4.26 5.17 -27.36
C SER A 13 4.72 4.02 -28.26
N MET A 14 4.45 4.10 -29.57
CA MET A 14 4.94 3.10 -30.54
C MET A 14 6.46 3.09 -30.59
N ASP A 15 7.08 4.27 -30.66
CA ASP A 15 8.52 4.42 -30.78
C ASP A 15 9.25 3.88 -29.53
N MET A 16 8.72 4.14 -28.31
CA MET A 16 9.25 3.56 -27.07
C MET A 16 9.22 2.04 -27.10
N VAL A 17 8.06 1.47 -27.41
CA VAL A 17 7.88 0.00 -27.44
C VAL A 17 8.74 -0.63 -28.51
N GLN A 18 8.85 -0.03 -29.68
CA GLN A 18 9.68 -0.53 -30.78
C GLN A 18 11.17 -0.44 -30.45
N ALA A 19 11.63 0.67 -29.87
CA ALA A 19 13.04 0.85 -29.49
C ALA A 19 13.47 -0.16 -28.41
N ALA A 20 12.60 -0.42 -27.43
CA ALA A 20 12.84 -1.41 -26.39
C ALA A 20 12.64 -2.88 -26.88
N ASN A 21 12.07 -3.07 -28.06
CA ASN A 21 11.60 -4.38 -28.54
C ASN A 21 10.76 -5.13 -27.50
N SER A 22 10.05 -4.40 -26.65
CA SER A 22 9.26 -4.92 -25.51
C SER A 22 8.25 -3.87 -25.05
N GLY A 23 7.02 -4.27 -24.79
CA GLY A 23 5.99 -3.38 -24.25
C GLY A 23 4.62 -3.57 -24.91
N HIS A 24 3.70 -2.67 -24.57
CA HIS A 24 2.29 -2.75 -24.92
C HIS A 24 1.88 -1.46 -25.68
N PRO A 25 1.86 -1.46 -27.01
CA PRO A 25 1.54 -0.25 -27.77
C PRO A 25 0.03 -0.04 -27.95
N GLY A 26 -0.77 -1.10 -27.88
CA GLY A 26 -2.17 -1.07 -28.27
C GLY A 26 -3.07 -0.21 -27.41
N ALA A 27 -3.02 -0.38 -26.09
CA ALA A 27 -3.79 0.42 -25.15
C ALA A 27 -3.36 1.91 -25.16
N PRO A 28 -2.05 2.27 -25.17
CA PRO A 28 -1.61 3.65 -25.37
C PRO A 28 -2.18 4.32 -26.61
N MET A 29 -2.20 3.61 -27.74
CA MET A 29 -2.75 4.14 -28.99
C MET A 29 -4.27 4.29 -28.93
N GLY A 30 -4.97 3.35 -28.29
CA GLY A 30 -6.42 3.37 -28.13
C GLY A 30 -6.90 4.50 -27.22
N MET A 31 -6.21 4.75 -26.12
CA MET A 31 -6.58 5.76 -25.11
C MET A 31 -6.03 7.16 -25.41
N ALA A 32 -5.30 7.37 -26.51
CA ALA A 32 -4.61 8.62 -26.78
C ALA A 32 -5.56 9.85 -26.84
N ASP A 33 -6.75 9.70 -27.42
CA ASP A 33 -7.73 10.80 -27.51
C ASP A 33 -8.31 11.14 -26.14
N MET A 34 -8.57 10.11 -25.31
CA MET A 34 -9.04 10.30 -23.92
C MET A 34 -7.97 11.04 -23.09
N ALA A 35 -6.71 10.66 -23.25
CA ALA A 35 -5.60 11.28 -22.56
C ALA A 35 -5.35 12.72 -23.02
N ASP A 36 -5.45 13.01 -24.33
CA ASP A 36 -5.32 14.34 -24.89
C ASP A 36 -6.34 15.30 -24.27
N VAL A 37 -7.62 14.92 -24.23
CA VAL A 37 -8.68 15.74 -23.63
C VAL A 37 -8.48 15.92 -22.13
N LEU A 38 -8.25 14.82 -21.40
CA LEU A 38 -8.11 14.90 -19.94
C LEU A 38 -6.93 15.77 -19.51
N TRP A 39 -5.75 15.49 -20.03
CA TRP A 39 -4.50 16.12 -19.57
C TRP A 39 -4.39 17.58 -19.98
N ARG A 40 -4.82 17.93 -21.17
CA ARG A 40 -4.71 19.31 -21.66
C ARG A 40 -5.82 20.24 -21.16
N GLU A 41 -7.04 19.71 -20.98
CA GLU A 41 -8.19 20.55 -20.70
C GLU A 41 -8.64 20.50 -19.24
N PHE A 42 -8.59 19.36 -18.59
CA PHE A 42 -9.20 19.14 -17.26
C PHE A 42 -8.21 18.96 -16.11
N LEU A 43 -7.16 18.17 -16.30
CA LEU A 43 -6.23 17.82 -15.23
C LEU A 43 -5.52 19.05 -14.67
N ARG A 44 -5.64 19.24 -13.36
CA ARG A 44 -5.00 20.35 -12.63
C ARG A 44 -3.70 19.85 -12.04
N HIS A 45 -2.58 20.16 -12.66
CA HIS A 45 -1.25 19.70 -12.26
C HIS A 45 -0.19 20.77 -12.56
N ASN A 46 0.96 20.67 -11.90
CA ASN A 46 2.11 21.54 -12.17
C ASN A 46 3.36 20.71 -12.46
N PRO A 47 3.82 20.61 -13.70
CA PRO A 47 5.04 19.87 -14.04
C PRO A 47 6.29 20.36 -13.31
N ASN A 48 6.36 21.64 -12.91
CA ASN A 48 7.47 22.21 -12.15
C ASN A 48 7.41 21.85 -10.67
N ASN A 49 6.23 21.46 -10.14
CA ASN A 49 6.04 20.97 -8.79
C ASN A 49 5.10 19.74 -8.78
N PRO A 50 5.60 18.55 -9.11
CA PRO A 50 4.80 17.33 -9.17
C PRO A 50 4.14 16.94 -7.84
N LYS A 51 4.58 17.54 -6.73
CA LYS A 51 4.06 17.29 -5.38
C LYS A 51 3.14 18.41 -4.85
N PHE A 52 2.73 19.33 -5.71
CA PHE A 52 1.76 20.39 -5.36
C PHE A 52 0.56 19.79 -4.59
N PRO A 53 0.25 20.25 -3.37
CA PRO A 53 -0.69 19.55 -2.47
C PRO A 53 -2.09 19.37 -3.07
N ASN A 54 -2.63 20.41 -3.71
CA ASN A 54 -3.99 20.41 -4.28
C ASN A 54 -4.04 20.07 -5.78
N ARG A 55 -3.04 19.34 -6.29
CA ARG A 55 -3.07 18.80 -7.66
C ARG A 55 -4.11 17.69 -7.78
N ASP A 56 -4.69 17.53 -8.94
CA ASP A 56 -5.42 16.32 -9.29
C ASP A 56 -4.46 15.13 -9.38
N ARG A 57 -4.95 13.92 -9.05
CA ARG A 57 -4.18 12.68 -9.17
C ARG A 57 -4.62 11.93 -10.41
N PHE A 58 -3.66 11.42 -11.16
CA PHE A 58 -3.92 10.54 -12.29
C PHE A 58 -3.37 9.15 -12.03
N VAL A 59 -4.21 8.14 -12.13
CA VAL A 59 -3.85 6.73 -11.94
C VAL A 59 -4.08 5.95 -13.22
N LEU A 60 -3.01 5.37 -13.76
CA LEU A 60 -3.09 4.42 -14.87
C LEU A 60 -3.22 3.01 -14.27
N SER A 61 -4.45 2.53 -14.06
CA SER A 61 -4.71 1.22 -13.44
C SER A 61 -4.30 0.05 -14.35
N ASN A 62 -4.47 0.20 -15.66
CA ASN A 62 -3.90 -0.71 -16.65
C ASN A 62 -2.43 -0.36 -16.93
N GLY A 63 -1.57 -0.58 -15.93
CA GLY A 63 -0.16 -0.15 -15.90
C GLY A 63 0.70 -0.66 -17.06
N HIS A 64 0.29 -1.69 -17.77
CA HIS A 64 0.95 -2.14 -19.00
C HIS A 64 0.92 -1.06 -20.10
N ALA A 65 -0.02 -0.12 -20.05
CA ALA A 65 -0.06 1.05 -20.94
C ALA A 65 0.91 2.17 -20.52
N SER A 66 1.96 1.88 -19.79
CA SER A 66 2.94 2.84 -19.25
C SER A 66 3.49 3.85 -20.28
N ALA A 67 3.67 3.41 -21.52
CA ALA A 67 4.13 4.28 -22.61
C ALA A 67 3.19 5.48 -22.85
N LEU A 68 1.86 5.34 -22.65
CA LEU A 68 0.92 6.47 -22.66
C LEU A 68 1.27 7.47 -21.56
N LEU A 69 1.44 7.00 -20.32
CA LEU A 69 1.72 7.88 -19.19
C LEU A 69 3.04 8.63 -19.37
N TYR A 70 4.08 7.96 -19.82
CA TYR A 70 5.36 8.62 -20.07
C TYR A 70 5.28 9.63 -21.23
N SER A 71 4.47 9.33 -22.27
CA SER A 71 4.24 10.28 -23.37
C SER A 71 3.55 11.55 -22.88
N VAL A 72 2.49 11.45 -22.08
CA VAL A 72 1.78 12.64 -21.57
C VAL A 72 2.60 13.42 -20.55
N LEU A 73 3.38 12.75 -19.70
CA LEU A 73 4.30 13.42 -18.77
C LEU A 73 5.38 14.21 -19.52
N HIS A 74 6.01 13.59 -20.52
CA HIS A 74 6.99 14.25 -21.37
C HIS A 74 6.39 15.47 -22.10
N LEU A 75 5.29 15.28 -22.77
CA LEU A 75 4.62 16.36 -23.54
C LEU A 75 4.17 17.50 -22.64
N SER A 76 3.67 17.22 -21.44
CA SER A 76 3.21 18.23 -20.48
C SER A 76 4.36 19.02 -19.83
N GLY A 77 5.61 18.57 -20.01
CA GLY A 77 6.81 19.29 -19.55
C GLY A 77 7.33 18.89 -18.17
N TYR A 78 6.99 17.69 -17.69
CA TYR A 78 7.66 17.10 -16.53
C TYR A 78 9.14 16.83 -16.81
N ASN A 79 9.92 16.55 -15.79
CA ASN A 79 11.34 16.24 -15.91
C ASN A 79 11.59 14.85 -16.54
N LEU A 80 11.10 14.71 -17.76
CA LEU A 80 11.18 13.49 -18.57
C LEU A 80 11.52 13.87 -20.01
N THR A 81 12.74 13.58 -20.43
CA THR A 81 13.26 13.98 -21.73
C THR A 81 12.96 12.96 -22.83
N ALA A 82 13.13 13.33 -24.10
CA ALA A 82 13.01 12.40 -25.21
C ALA A 82 14.05 11.24 -25.11
N ASP A 83 15.22 11.51 -24.54
CA ASP A 83 16.24 10.46 -24.31
C ASP A 83 15.83 9.51 -23.17
N ASP A 84 15.11 9.99 -22.15
CA ASP A 84 14.48 9.12 -21.15
C ASP A 84 13.43 8.19 -21.81
N LEU A 85 12.65 8.67 -22.76
CA LEU A 85 11.69 7.87 -23.53
C LEU A 85 12.38 6.80 -24.41
N LYS A 86 13.51 7.14 -25.05
CA LYS A 86 14.31 6.19 -25.83
C LYS A 86 14.89 5.06 -24.95
N ASN A 87 15.08 5.33 -23.67
CA ASN A 87 15.55 4.37 -22.67
C ASN A 87 14.41 3.59 -21.98
N PHE A 88 13.22 3.54 -22.58
CA PHE A 88 12.09 2.77 -22.06
C PHE A 88 12.48 1.31 -21.76
N ARG A 89 12.16 0.83 -20.56
CA ARG A 89 12.49 -0.53 -20.08
C ARG A 89 13.98 -0.86 -20.00
N GLN A 90 14.85 0.14 -19.95
CA GLN A 90 16.28 -0.09 -19.75
C GLN A 90 16.66 0.01 -18.27
N LEU A 91 17.76 -0.62 -17.90
CA LEU A 91 18.26 -0.61 -16.52
C LEU A 91 18.50 0.83 -16.04
N HIS A 92 17.99 1.15 -14.86
CA HIS A 92 18.07 2.48 -14.23
C HIS A 92 17.40 3.63 -15.00
N SER A 93 16.55 3.33 -15.97
CA SER A 93 15.82 4.36 -16.68
C SER A 93 14.71 4.97 -15.84
N LYS A 94 14.32 6.23 -16.15
CA LYS A 94 13.14 6.87 -15.57
C LYS A 94 11.81 6.32 -16.12
N THR A 95 11.87 5.43 -17.11
CA THR A 95 10.71 4.86 -17.81
C THR A 95 10.67 3.34 -17.68
N PRO A 96 10.44 2.81 -16.45
CA PRO A 96 10.33 1.38 -16.23
C PRO A 96 9.14 0.77 -17.01
N GLY A 97 9.12 -0.55 -17.16
CA GLY A 97 8.14 -1.26 -17.98
C GLY A 97 6.69 -1.07 -17.58
N HIS A 98 6.44 -0.84 -16.32
CA HIS A 98 5.18 -0.41 -15.72
C HIS A 98 5.46 0.83 -14.86
N PRO A 99 4.48 1.73 -14.62
CA PRO A 99 4.72 2.92 -13.81
C PRO A 99 5.19 2.55 -12.41
N GLU A 100 6.25 3.19 -11.93
CA GLU A 100 6.78 2.98 -10.58
C GLU A 100 6.85 4.31 -9.82
N TYR A 101 6.18 4.35 -8.68
CA TYR A 101 6.21 5.50 -7.78
C TYR A 101 7.65 5.78 -7.29
N GLY A 102 8.04 7.05 -7.38
CA GLY A 102 9.38 7.49 -6.98
C GLY A 102 10.46 7.40 -8.07
N TYR A 103 10.18 6.76 -9.22
CA TYR A 103 11.11 6.72 -10.36
C TYR A 103 10.88 7.86 -11.37
N THR A 104 9.61 8.21 -11.60
CA THR A 104 9.22 9.21 -12.61
C THR A 104 8.35 10.27 -11.93
N ASP A 105 8.74 11.53 -12.06
CA ASP A 105 7.93 12.66 -11.59
C ASP A 105 6.54 12.65 -12.25
N GLY A 106 5.49 12.79 -11.44
CA GLY A 106 4.10 12.75 -11.91
C GLY A 106 3.45 11.36 -11.90
N VAL A 107 4.19 10.30 -11.58
CA VAL A 107 3.63 8.97 -11.33
C VAL A 107 3.14 8.89 -9.90
N GLU A 108 1.82 8.74 -9.71
CA GLU A 108 1.17 8.79 -8.40
C GLU A 108 1.16 7.43 -7.67
N THR A 109 1.27 6.33 -8.39
CA THR A 109 1.31 4.97 -7.82
C THR A 109 2.00 3.99 -8.76
N THR A 110 2.56 2.92 -8.20
CA THR A 110 3.06 1.77 -8.97
C THR A 110 1.89 0.88 -9.37
N THR A 111 1.74 0.65 -10.67
CA THR A 111 0.74 -0.25 -11.25
C THR A 111 1.40 -1.33 -12.11
N GLY A 112 0.61 -2.30 -12.57
CA GLY A 112 1.07 -3.48 -13.29
C GLY A 112 0.26 -4.69 -12.87
N PRO A 113 0.17 -5.01 -11.55
CA PRO A 113 -0.87 -5.92 -11.06
C PRO A 113 -2.26 -5.28 -11.25
N LEU A 114 -3.05 -5.81 -12.19
CA LEU A 114 -4.34 -5.26 -12.58
C LEU A 114 -5.31 -5.17 -11.39
N GLY A 115 -6.19 -4.16 -11.38
CA GLY A 115 -7.19 -3.95 -10.33
C GLY A 115 -6.68 -3.18 -9.12
N GLN A 116 -5.39 -3.15 -8.82
CA GLN A 116 -4.88 -2.40 -7.66
C GLN A 116 -4.85 -0.88 -7.90
N GLY A 117 -4.65 -0.43 -9.13
CA GLY A 117 -4.65 1.00 -9.45
C GLY A 117 -5.98 1.69 -9.12
N ILE A 118 -7.12 1.11 -9.51
CA ILE A 118 -8.43 1.65 -9.13
C ILE A 118 -8.63 1.65 -7.61
N ALA A 119 -8.17 0.61 -6.91
CA ALA A 119 -8.25 0.57 -5.45
C ALA A 119 -7.36 1.64 -4.78
N ASN A 120 -6.15 1.89 -5.30
CA ASN A 120 -5.32 3.01 -4.85
C ASN A 120 -6.03 4.36 -5.11
N ALA A 121 -6.66 4.53 -6.27
CA ALA A 121 -7.41 5.74 -6.58
C ALA A 121 -8.60 5.97 -5.64
N VAL A 122 -9.31 4.90 -5.26
CA VAL A 122 -10.34 4.96 -4.20
C VAL A 122 -9.74 5.48 -2.89
N GLY A 123 -8.54 5.01 -2.53
CA GLY A 123 -7.81 5.49 -1.35
C GLY A 123 -7.42 6.96 -1.45
N MET A 124 -6.98 7.42 -2.62
CA MET A 124 -6.65 8.84 -2.86
C MET A 124 -7.89 9.74 -2.76
N ALA A 125 -9.00 9.34 -3.36
CA ALA A 125 -10.26 10.08 -3.27
C ALA A 125 -10.85 10.08 -1.85
N LEU A 126 -10.66 8.98 -1.10
CA LEU A 126 -11.04 8.89 0.30
C LEU A 126 -10.20 9.82 1.17
N ALA A 127 -8.89 9.89 0.93
CA ALA A 127 -8.00 10.81 1.63
C ALA A 127 -8.39 12.28 1.36
N GLU A 128 -8.68 12.64 0.11
CA GLU A 128 -9.21 13.96 -0.22
C GLU A 128 -10.47 14.28 0.58
N LYS A 129 -11.46 13.38 0.59
CA LYS A 129 -12.71 13.58 1.32
C LYS A 129 -12.50 13.80 2.82
N ILE A 130 -11.63 13.02 3.45
CA ILE A 130 -11.31 13.12 4.89
C ILE A 130 -10.63 14.46 5.17
N LEU A 131 -9.60 14.83 4.40
CA LEU A 131 -8.86 16.07 4.57
C LEU A 131 -9.74 17.30 4.28
N ALA A 132 -10.57 17.27 3.24
CA ALA A 132 -11.51 18.33 2.91
C ALA A 132 -12.49 18.58 4.08
N ALA A 133 -13.07 17.51 4.63
CA ALA A 133 -13.98 17.60 5.77
C ALA A 133 -13.30 18.19 7.02
N GLU A 134 -12.02 17.92 7.22
CA GLU A 134 -11.28 18.42 8.39
C GLU A 134 -10.77 19.85 8.21
N PHE A 135 -10.26 20.18 7.03
CA PHE A 135 -9.51 21.43 6.83
C PHE A 135 -10.28 22.54 6.10
N ASN A 136 -11.20 22.21 5.16
CA ASN A 136 -11.92 23.23 4.41
C ASN A 136 -12.81 24.09 5.33
N ARG A 137 -12.93 25.36 4.98
CA ARG A 137 -13.78 26.35 5.65
C ARG A 137 -14.50 27.17 4.59
N ASP A 138 -15.63 27.78 4.95
CA ASP A 138 -16.47 28.54 4.02
C ASP A 138 -15.67 29.54 3.19
N GLY A 139 -15.64 29.32 1.87
CA GLY A 139 -14.91 30.14 0.90
C GLY A 139 -13.36 29.94 0.94
N LEU A 140 -12.87 28.94 1.67
CA LEU A 140 -11.45 28.64 1.81
C LEU A 140 -11.23 27.12 1.69
N ASP A 141 -11.54 26.56 0.51
CA ASP A 141 -11.40 25.14 0.20
C ASP A 141 -9.97 24.83 -0.22
N ILE A 142 -9.10 24.59 0.76
CA ILE A 142 -7.68 24.29 0.51
C ILE A 142 -7.43 22.86 0.03
N VAL A 143 -8.42 21.97 0.17
CA VAL A 143 -8.42 20.59 -0.34
C VAL A 143 -9.58 20.44 -1.30
N ASP A 144 -9.30 20.49 -2.59
CA ASP A 144 -10.31 20.46 -3.65
C ASP A 144 -9.68 19.94 -4.95
N HIS A 145 -9.51 18.62 -5.06
CA HIS A 145 -8.90 17.99 -6.23
C HIS A 145 -9.57 16.65 -6.55
N TYR A 146 -9.50 16.29 -7.82
CA TYR A 146 -10.03 15.04 -8.34
C TYR A 146 -8.97 13.95 -8.38
N THR A 147 -9.44 12.71 -8.38
CA THR A 147 -8.65 11.54 -8.75
C THR A 147 -9.21 10.95 -10.03
N TYR A 148 -8.43 10.97 -11.09
CA TYR A 148 -8.77 10.41 -12.40
C TYR A 148 -8.10 9.07 -12.60
N VAL A 149 -8.81 8.11 -13.19
CA VAL A 149 -8.31 6.75 -13.41
C VAL A 149 -8.54 6.34 -14.84
N PHE A 150 -7.52 5.78 -15.50
CA PHE A 150 -7.71 4.98 -16.70
C PHE A 150 -7.60 3.51 -16.35
N LEU A 151 -8.53 2.71 -16.88
CA LEU A 151 -8.53 1.27 -16.71
C LEU A 151 -9.15 0.57 -17.94
N GLY A 152 -8.84 -0.70 -18.12
CA GLY A 152 -9.39 -1.53 -19.18
C GLY A 152 -10.11 -2.77 -18.64
N ASP A 153 -10.56 -3.64 -19.53
CA ASP A 153 -11.31 -4.87 -19.25
C ASP A 153 -10.65 -5.72 -18.17
N GLY A 154 -9.34 -5.97 -18.29
CA GLY A 154 -8.59 -6.79 -17.33
C GLY A 154 -8.60 -6.23 -15.91
N CYS A 155 -8.61 -4.89 -15.74
CA CYS A 155 -8.75 -4.30 -14.41
C CYS A 155 -10.11 -4.59 -13.78
N LEU A 156 -11.17 -4.61 -14.60
CA LEU A 156 -12.54 -4.88 -14.14
C LEU A 156 -12.84 -6.37 -13.93
N MET A 157 -12.06 -7.26 -14.54
CA MET A 157 -12.13 -8.71 -14.27
C MET A 157 -11.58 -9.07 -12.89
N GLU A 158 -10.62 -8.32 -12.38
CA GLU A 158 -10.01 -8.57 -11.07
C GLU A 158 -11.00 -8.38 -9.93
N GLY A 159 -11.05 -9.35 -8.99
CA GLY A 159 -11.97 -9.31 -7.85
C GLY A 159 -11.86 -8.06 -6.98
N ILE A 160 -10.64 -7.55 -6.81
CA ILE A 160 -10.39 -6.33 -6.04
C ILE A 160 -11.12 -5.09 -6.60
N SER A 161 -11.40 -5.05 -7.90
CA SER A 161 -12.16 -3.95 -8.51
C SER A 161 -13.60 -3.91 -8.00
N HIS A 162 -14.21 -5.08 -7.73
CA HIS A 162 -15.54 -5.19 -7.11
C HIS A 162 -15.51 -4.66 -5.66
N GLU A 163 -14.50 -5.07 -4.89
CA GLU A 163 -14.34 -4.63 -3.50
C GLU A 163 -14.20 -3.11 -3.40
N ALA A 164 -13.28 -2.54 -4.20
CA ALA A 164 -12.98 -1.12 -4.17
C ALA A 164 -14.13 -0.26 -4.73
N ALA A 165 -14.70 -0.62 -5.88
CA ALA A 165 -15.77 0.13 -6.52
C ALA A 165 -17.07 0.13 -5.69
N SER A 166 -17.43 -1.01 -5.11
CA SER A 166 -18.58 -1.12 -4.21
C SER A 166 -18.44 -0.21 -2.99
N LEU A 167 -17.26 -0.19 -2.36
CA LEU A 167 -17.00 0.69 -1.21
C LEU A 167 -16.98 2.16 -1.61
N ALA A 168 -16.40 2.52 -2.75
CA ALA A 168 -16.37 3.89 -3.25
C ALA A 168 -17.78 4.47 -3.47
N GLY A 169 -18.68 3.68 -4.03
CA GLY A 169 -20.11 4.06 -4.18
C GLY A 169 -20.79 4.26 -2.83
N THR A 170 -20.58 3.32 -1.88
CA THR A 170 -21.11 3.41 -0.51
C THR A 170 -20.61 4.67 0.21
N LEU A 171 -19.36 5.05 0.03
CA LEU A 171 -18.76 6.24 0.66
C LEU A 171 -19.05 7.55 -0.10
N GLY A 172 -19.69 7.49 -1.26
CA GLY A 172 -20.04 8.66 -2.06
C GLY A 172 -18.81 9.50 -2.43
N LEU A 173 -17.80 8.87 -3.07
CA LEU A 173 -16.54 9.55 -3.41
C LEU A 173 -16.68 10.38 -4.71
N GLY A 174 -17.40 11.50 -4.65
CA GLY A 174 -17.78 12.31 -5.80
C GLY A 174 -16.62 12.92 -6.60
N LYS A 175 -15.40 12.91 -6.06
CA LYS A 175 -14.20 13.39 -6.78
C LYS A 175 -13.36 12.27 -7.40
N LEU A 176 -13.89 11.05 -7.46
CA LEU A 176 -13.30 9.92 -8.19
C LEU A 176 -13.97 9.79 -9.55
N ILE A 177 -13.20 9.96 -10.63
CA ILE A 177 -13.66 9.84 -12.01
C ILE A 177 -12.83 8.81 -12.74
N VAL A 178 -13.49 7.76 -13.20
CA VAL A 178 -12.89 6.64 -13.94
C VAL A 178 -13.27 6.73 -15.42
N LEU A 179 -12.28 6.64 -16.29
CA LEU A 179 -12.47 6.47 -17.74
C LEU A 179 -12.11 5.03 -18.09
N TYR A 180 -13.10 4.28 -18.52
CA TYR A 180 -12.97 2.86 -18.87
C TYR A 180 -12.69 2.72 -20.36
N ASP A 181 -11.52 2.17 -20.70
CA ASP A 181 -11.11 1.77 -22.06
C ASP A 181 -11.82 0.46 -22.43
N ASP A 182 -13.02 0.61 -22.97
CA ASP A 182 -13.91 -0.49 -23.38
C ASP A 182 -13.59 -0.89 -24.83
N ASN A 183 -12.49 -1.62 -25.01
CA ASN A 183 -12.00 -2.03 -26.34
C ASN A 183 -12.29 -3.50 -26.66
N ASN A 184 -12.84 -4.27 -25.73
CA ASN A 184 -13.22 -5.67 -25.90
C ASN A 184 -12.06 -6.62 -26.27
N ILE A 185 -10.80 -6.27 -25.91
CA ILE A 185 -9.61 -7.06 -26.25
C ILE A 185 -8.73 -7.23 -25.01
N SER A 186 -8.35 -8.48 -24.76
CA SER A 186 -7.26 -8.84 -23.84
C SER A 186 -6.10 -9.48 -24.61
N ILE A 187 -5.07 -9.95 -23.90
CA ILE A 187 -3.92 -10.61 -24.51
C ILE A 187 -4.34 -11.92 -25.20
N ASP A 188 -5.37 -12.61 -24.68
CA ASP A 188 -5.90 -13.85 -25.24
C ASP A 188 -6.81 -13.62 -26.46
N GLY A 189 -7.23 -12.39 -26.72
CA GLY A 189 -8.11 -12.05 -27.84
C GLY A 189 -9.35 -11.29 -27.42
N LYS A 190 -10.47 -11.48 -28.16
CA LYS A 190 -11.76 -10.88 -27.85
C LYS A 190 -12.32 -11.45 -26.55
N VAL A 191 -12.74 -10.59 -25.64
CA VAL A 191 -13.17 -10.99 -24.29
C VAL A 191 -14.57 -11.60 -24.22
N ASP A 192 -15.35 -11.59 -25.30
CA ASP A 192 -16.75 -12.06 -25.36
C ASP A 192 -16.97 -13.47 -24.77
N GLY A 193 -15.92 -14.32 -24.79
CA GLY A 193 -16.00 -15.70 -24.29
C GLY A 193 -15.80 -15.85 -22.78
N TRP A 194 -15.28 -14.81 -22.08
CA TRP A 194 -14.97 -14.89 -20.64
C TRP A 194 -15.24 -13.61 -19.84
N PHE A 195 -15.69 -12.53 -20.52
CA PHE A 195 -16.08 -11.28 -19.89
C PHE A 195 -17.27 -10.67 -20.63
N SER A 196 -18.48 -11.05 -20.21
CA SER A 196 -19.76 -10.67 -20.85
C SER A 196 -20.64 -9.80 -19.94
N GLU A 197 -20.05 -9.22 -18.90
CA GLU A 197 -20.76 -8.40 -17.94
C GLU A 197 -21.26 -7.08 -18.57
N ASN A 198 -22.41 -6.60 -18.08
CA ASN A 198 -22.86 -5.24 -18.38
C ASN A 198 -22.21 -4.26 -17.38
N ILE A 199 -21.07 -3.68 -17.75
CA ILE A 199 -20.30 -2.79 -16.88
C ILE A 199 -21.10 -1.56 -16.43
N PRO A 200 -21.86 -0.84 -17.30
CA PRO A 200 -22.74 0.22 -16.85
C PRO A 200 -23.68 -0.20 -15.71
N GLN A 201 -24.42 -1.29 -15.87
CA GLN A 201 -25.36 -1.78 -14.85
C GLN A 201 -24.63 -2.25 -13.57
N ARG A 202 -23.46 -2.86 -13.70
CA ARG A 202 -22.63 -3.25 -12.56
C ARG A 202 -22.29 -2.04 -11.70
N PHE A 203 -21.80 -0.95 -12.30
CA PHE A 203 -21.44 0.27 -11.57
C PHE A 203 -22.67 1.04 -11.06
N GLU A 204 -23.78 1.04 -11.79
CA GLU A 204 -25.05 1.56 -11.28
C GLU A 204 -25.48 0.84 -10.00
N SER A 205 -25.31 -0.50 -9.94
CA SER A 205 -25.64 -1.30 -8.75
C SER A 205 -24.74 -1.00 -7.55
N TYR A 206 -23.51 -0.49 -7.78
CA TYR A 206 -22.62 0.02 -6.73
C TYR A 206 -22.96 1.44 -6.26
N GLY A 207 -23.94 2.10 -6.89
CA GLY A 207 -24.33 3.47 -6.58
C GLY A 207 -23.45 4.54 -7.25
N TRP A 208 -22.76 4.19 -8.32
CA TRP A 208 -21.99 5.15 -9.12
C TRP A 208 -22.86 5.94 -10.09
N HIS A 209 -22.41 7.11 -10.48
CA HIS A 209 -22.84 7.81 -11.68
C HIS A 209 -22.15 7.20 -12.89
N VAL A 210 -22.93 6.87 -13.92
CA VAL A 210 -22.43 6.17 -15.11
C VAL A 210 -22.72 6.99 -16.35
N VAL A 211 -21.71 7.26 -17.15
CA VAL A 211 -21.83 7.86 -18.50
C VAL A 211 -21.52 6.77 -19.53
N PRO A 212 -22.54 6.09 -20.07
CA PRO A 212 -22.33 4.96 -20.97
C PRO A 212 -22.12 5.39 -22.43
N ASN A 213 -21.53 4.49 -23.23
CA ASN A 213 -21.47 4.59 -24.70
C ASN A 213 -20.82 5.87 -25.26
N VAL A 214 -19.78 6.36 -24.60
CA VAL A 214 -18.98 7.49 -25.10
C VAL A 214 -18.05 6.98 -26.19
N ASP A 215 -18.01 7.65 -27.35
CA ASP A 215 -16.95 7.39 -28.34
C ASP A 215 -15.62 7.90 -27.81
N GLY A 216 -14.74 6.97 -27.42
CA GLY A 216 -13.42 7.26 -26.85
C GLY A 216 -12.42 7.89 -27.85
N HIS A 217 -12.84 8.08 -29.11
CA HIS A 217 -12.08 8.77 -30.15
C HIS A 217 -12.70 10.11 -30.58
N ASP A 218 -13.83 10.51 -29.96
CA ASP A 218 -14.47 11.79 -30.17
C ASP A 218 -14.19 12.73 -28.98
N ALA A 219 -13.29 13.69 -29.19
CA ALA A 219 -12.92 14.66 -28.17
C ALA A 219 -14.11 15.49 -27.64
N ALA A 220 -15.15 15.72 -28.43
CA ALA A 220 -16.33 16.47 -27.98
C ALA A 220 -17.17 15.63 -27.03
N GLN A 221 -17.39 14.34 -27.32
CA GLN A 221 -18.10 13.43 -26.43
C GLN A 221 -17.34 13.19 -25.13
N ILE A 222 -16.02 13.00 -25.20
CA ILE A 222 -15.15 12.81 -24.02
C ILE A 222 -15.26 14.05 -23.11
N ARG A 223 -15.19 15.25 -23.66
CA ARG A 223 -15.30 16.52 -22.91
C ARG A 223 -16.64 16.61 -22.18
N VAL A 224 -17.75 16.39 -22.88
CA VAL A 224 -19.10 16.41 -22.29
C VAL A 224 -19.23 15.38 -21.18
N ALA A 225 -18.66 14.20 -21.37
CA ALA A 225 -18.70 13.13 -20.38
C ALA A 225 -17.90 13.47 -19.10
N ILE A 226 -16.71 14.06 -19.24
CA ILE A 226 -15.91 14.51 -18.08
C ILE A 226 -16.63 15.67 -17.36
N GLU A 227 -17.23 16.63 -18.09
CA GLU A 227 -18.03 17.70 -17.48
C GLU A 227 -19.23 17.13 -16.70
N ALA A 228 -19.95 16.15 -17.25
CA ALA A 228 -21.05 15.48 -16.56
C ALA A 228 -20.57 14.79 -15.27
N ALA A 229 -19.43 14.09 -15.34
CA ALA A 229 -18.82 13.44 -14.17
C ALA A 229 -18.39 14.44 -13.09
N LYS A 230 -17.86 15.60 -13.48
CA LYS A 230 -17.47 16.68 -12.54
C LYS A 230 -18.68 17.38 -11.90
N ASN A 231 -19.81 17.43 -12.58
CA ASN A 231 -21.06 17.99 -12.06
C ASN A 231 -21.75 17.06 -11.06
N GLU A 232 -21.43 15.77 -11.07
CA GLU A 232 -21.90 14.81 -10.06
C GLU A 232 -20.95 14.83 -8.85
N THR A 233 -21.38 15.45 -7.77
CA THR A 233 -20.54 15.66 -6.58
C THR A 233 -20.78 14.65 -5.45
N ALA A 234 -21.88 13.88 -5.52
CA ALA A 234 -22.29 12.97 -4.46
C ALA A 234 -21.86 11.51 -4.70
N LYS A 235 -21.52 11.17 -5.94
CA LYS A 235 -21.21 9.81 -6.35
C LYS A 235 -19.92 9.76 -7.15
N PRO A 236 -19.11 8.70 -7.03
CA PRO A 236 -18.04 8.47 -7.98
C PRO A 236 -18.62 8.25 -9.38
N SER A 237 -17.84 8.60 -10.40
CA SER A 237 -18.28 8.52 -11.81
C SER A 237 -17.45 7.54 -12.61
N ILE A 238 -18.09 6.76 -13.49
CA ILE A 238 -17.42 5.97 -14.52
C ILE A 238 -17.93 6.40 -15.89
N ILE A 239 -17.00 6.68 -16.80
CA ILE A 239 -17.24 7.02 -18.21
C ILE A 239 -16.83 5.80 -19.03
N CYS A 240 -17.79 5.13 -19.68
CA CYS A 240 -17.52 3.95 -20.50
C CYS A 240 -17.19 4.39 -21.93
N CYS A 241 -15.90 4.43 -22.24
CA CYS A 241 -15.38 4.90 -23.52
C CYS A 241 -15.18 3.74 -24.48
N LYS A 242 -15.98 3.63 -25.53
CA LYS A 242 -15.73 2.67 -26.62
C LYS A 242 -14.51 3.09 -27.40
N THR A 243 -13.51 2.21 -27.46
CA THR A 243 -12.24 2.46 -28.13
C THR A 243 -11.84 1.31 -29.04
N LEU A 244 -10.80 1.53 -29.81
CA LEU A 244 -10.16 0.51 -30.63
C LEU A 244 -8.71 0.36 -30.17
N ILE A 245 -8.35 -0.82 -29.68
CA ILE A 245 -6.96 -1.10 -29.33
C ILE A 245 -6.05 -0.89 -30.55
N GLY A 246 -4.91 -0.24 -30.36
CA GLY A 246 -4.01 0.07 -31.48
C GLY A 246 -4.58 1.06 -32.49
N LYS A 247 -5.43 2.00 -32.06
CA LYS A 247 -6.07 3.02 -32.88
C LYS A 247 -5.09 3.71 -33.82
N GLY A 248 -5.39 3.67 -35.12
CA GLY A 248 -4.56 4.23 -36.18
C GLY A 248 -3.52 3.27 -36.76
N ALA A 249 -3.30 2.10 -36.18
CA ALA A 249 -2.43 1.08 -36.79
C ALA A 249 -3.00 0.63 -38.14
N ALA A 250 -2.18 0.72 -39.20
CA ALA A 250 -2.66 0.60 -40.58
C ALA A 250 -3.30 -0.76 -40.87
N ASN A 251 -2.76 -1.86 -40.32
CA ASN A 251 -3.20 -3.23 -40.59
C ASN A 251 -3.56 -4.03 -39.33
N LYS A 252 -3.28 -3.51 -38.15
CA LYS A 252 -3.42 -4.24 -36.88
C LYS A 252 -4.42 -3.62 -35.90
N GLU A 253 -5.06 -2.48 -36.26
CA GLU A 253 -6.08 -1.81 -35.45
C GLU A 253 -7.17 -2.81 -35.00
N GLY A 254 -7.59 -2.77 -33.75
CA GLY A 254 -8.62 -3.63 -33.16
C GLY A 254 -8.20 -5.09 -32.94
N SER A 255 -6.94 -5.43 -33.14
CA SER A 255 -6.43 -6.80 -33.00
C SER A 255 -5.64 -6.98 -31.70
N HIS A 256 -5.77 -8.18 -31.08
CA HIS A 256 -4.93 -8.57 -29.94
C HIS A 256 -3.41 -8.57 -30.26
N LYS A 257 -3.02 -8.62 -31.54
CA LYS A 257 -1.61 -8.57 -31.98
C LYS A 257 -0.89 -7.28 -31.59
N VAL A 258 -1.61 -6.22 -31.29
CA VAL A 258 -1.02 -4.96 -30.79
C VAL A 258 -1.02 -4.85 -29.26
N HIS A 259 -1.59 -5.84 -28.56
CA HIS A 259 -1.74 -5.76 -27.10
C HIS A 259 -0.38 -5.72 -26.40
N GLY A 260 0.46 -6.73 -26.57
CA GLY A 260 1.68 -6.93 -25.76
C GLY A 260 2.96 -7.16 -26.57
N ALA A 261 3.03 -6.68 -27.82
CA ALA A 261 4.20 -6.83 -28.68
C ALA A 261 4.46 -5.56 -29.51
N PRO A 262 5.72 -5.29 -29.88
CA PRO A 262 6.06 -4.24 -30.82
C PRO A 262 5.28 -4.38 -32.13
N LEU A 263 4.90 -3.28 -32.75
CA LEU A 263 4.18 -3.30 -34.02
C LEU A 263 5.02 -3.86 -35.18
N GLY A 264 6.33 -3.64 -35.14
CA GLY A 264 7.27 -3.93 -36.21
C GLY A 264 7.48 -2.74 -37.14
N ALA A 265 8.66 -2.66 -37.76
CA ALA A 265 9.08 -1.51 -38.53
C ALA A 265 8.13 -1.19 -39.70
N ASP A 266 7.65 -2.21 -40.44
CA ASP A 266 6.76 -2.04 -41.58
C ASP A 266 5.40 -1.51 -41.15
N GLU A 267 4.83 -2.00 -40.04
CA GLU A 267 3.55 -1.53 -39.52
C GLU A 267 3.67 -0.09 -39.00
N ILE A 268 4.79 0.25 -38.33
CA ILE A 268 5.03 1.63 -37.89
C ILE A 268 5.14 2.59 -39.07
N ALA A 269 5.85 2.21 -40.12
CA ALA A 269 5.96 3.01 -41.34
C ALA A 269 4.60 3.20 -42.01
N ALA A 270 3.80 2.13 -42.12
CA ALA A 270 2.44 2.19 -42.67
C ALA A 270 1.52 3.07 -41.78
N THR A 271 1.63 2.97 -40.45
CA THR A 271 0.86 3.77 -39.49
C THR A 271 1.21 5.27 -39.60
N ARG A 272 2.51 5.59 -39.72
CA ARG A 272 2.94 7.00 -39.95
C ARG A 272 2.34 7.56 -41.21
N ALA A 273 2.40 6.80 -42.30
CA ALA A 273 1.78 7.22 -43.61
C ALA A 273 0.26 7.37 -43.46
N HIS A 274 -0.43 6.40 -42.81
CA HIS A 274 -1.88 6.41 -42.63
C HIS A 274 -2.38 7.64 -41.83
N LEU A 275 -1.66 8.00 -40.76
CA LEU A 275 -2.02 9.13 -39.91
C LEU A 275 -1.40 10.46 -40.33
N GLY A 276 -0.63 10.48 -41.42
CA GLY A 276 0.04 11.70 -41.93
C GLY A 276 1.11 12.25 -40.99
N TRP A 277 1.80 11.40 -40.27
CA TRP A 277 2.89 11.76 -39.34
C TRP A 277 4.25 11.58 -40.00
N HIS A 278 4.85 12.65 -40.46
CA HIS A 278 6.07 12.64 -41.27
C HIS A 278 7.36 12.85 -40.48
N TYR A 279 7.29 12.88 -39.16
CA TYR A 279 8.45 13.10 -38.26
C TYR A 279 9.18 11.81 -37.97
N ALA A 280 10.47 11.92 -37.68
CA ALA A 280 11.30 10.78 -37.28
C ALA A 280 10.85 10.19 -35.91
N PRO A 281 11.28 8.97 -35.56
CA PRO A 281 11.04 8.43 -34.22
C PRO A 281 11.47 9.38 -33.10
N PHE A 282 10.62 9.56 -32.11
CA PHE A 282 10.76 10.49 -30.98
C PHE A 282 10.81 11.98 -31.35
N GLU A 283 10.58 12.34 -32.60
CA GLU A 283 10.49 13.72 -33.02
C GLU A 283 9.02 14.19 -32.95
N VAL A 284 8.79 15.27 -32.19
CA VAL A 284 7.50 15.95 -32.07
C VAL A 284 7.68 17.41 -32.44
N PRO A 285 6.84 17.97 -33.33
CA PRO A 285 6.97 19.37 -33.72
C PRO A 285 6.68 20.35 -32.59
N GLN A 286 7.36 21.50 -32.62
CA GLN A 286 7.27 22.51 -31.56
C GLN A 286 5.85 23.01 -31.31
N GLU A 287 5.03 23.06 -32.33
CA GLU A 287 3.61 23.50 -32.27
C GLU A 287 2.80 22.54 -31.37
N ILE A 288 3.14 21.24 -31.38
CA ILE A 288 2.49 20.24 -30.55
C ILE A 288 2.99 20.36 -29.10
N TYR A 289 4.31 20.51 -28.88
CA TYR A 289 4.83 20.81 -27.55
C TYR A 289 4.18 22.06 -26.95
N SER A 290 4.02 23.13 -27.75
CA SER A 290 3.41 24.36 -27.25
C SER A 290 1.95 24.20 -26.84
N GLN A 291 1.22 23.22 -27.43
CA GLN A 291 -0.15 22.90 -27.05
C GLN A 291 -0.25 22.00 -25.81
N TRP A 292 0.79 21.23 -25.54
CA TRP A 292 0.88 20.32 -24.41
C TRP A 292 1.52 20.94 -23.17
N ASP A 293 2.41 21.91 -23.32
CA ASP A 293 3.17 22.50 -22.21
C ASP A 293 2.25 23.05 -21.11
N ALA A 294 2.22 22.36 -19.98
CA ALA A 294 1.39 22.69 -18.83
C ALA A 294 2.13 23.56 -17.79
N LYS A 295 3.40 23.92 -17.98
CA LYS A 295 4.21 24.60 -16.95
C LYS A 295 3.63 25.93 -16.54
N ALA A 296 3.26 26.78 -17.51
CA ALA A 296 2.70 28.11 -17.20
C ALA A 296 1.31 28.00 -16.54
N LYS A 297 0.43 27.12 -17.08
CA LYS A 297 -0.89 26.84 -16.50
C LYS A 297 -0.77 26.27 -15.10
N GLY A 298 0.15 25.30 -14.89
CA GLY A 298 0.38 24.67 -13.60
C GLY A 298 0.93 25.63 -12.55
N ALA A 299 1.87 26.49 -12.93
CA ALA A 299 2.38 27.54 -12.05
C ALA A 299 1.29 28.56 -11.64
N ALA A 300 0.40 28.92 -12.56
CA ALA A 300 -0.73 29.81 -12.26
C ALA A 300 -1.70 29.15 -11.25
N LEU A 301 -2.07 27.87 -11.48
CA LEU A 301 -2.92 27.10 -10.56
C LEU A 301 -2.32 27.00 -9.14
N GLU A 302 -1.04 26.74 -9.04
CA GLU A 302 -0.35 26.67 -7.75
C GLU A 302 -0.29 28.05 -7.07
N ASN A 303 -0.03 29.12 -7.81
CA ASN A 303 -0.05 30.49 -7.29
C ASN A 303 -1.44 30.90 -6.76
N GLU A 304 -2.51 30.55 -7.46
CA GLU A 304 -3.88 30.73 -6.98
C GLU A 304 -4.14 29.99 -5.67
N TRP A 305 -3.72 28.73 -5.59
CA TRP A 305 -3.83 27.95 -4.36
C TRP A 305 -2.96 28.54 -3.23
N ASN A 306 -1.75 28.98 -3.51
CA ASN A 306 -0.88 29.62 -2.53
C ASN A 306 -1.50 30.90 -1.95
N ALA A 307 -2.16 31.70 -2.80
CA ALA A 307 -2.88 32.89 -2.37
C ALA A 307 -4.10 32.54 -1.48
N LEU A 308 -4.84 31.50 -1.84
CA LEU A 308 -5.93 30.95 -1.02
C LEU A 308 -5.41 30.44 0.32
N PHE A 309 -4.32 29.67 0.30
CA PHE A 309 -3.70 29.11 1.50
C PHE A 309 -3.16 30.21 2.43
N ALA A 310 -2.60 31.29 1.90
CA ALA A 310 -2.17 32.43 2.71
C ALA A 310 -3.36 33.09 3.44
N GLN A 311 -4.53 33.21 2.79
CA GLN A 311 -5.74 33.70 3.47
C GLN A 311 -6.24 32.72 4.53
N TYR A 312 -6.16 31.42 4.26
CA TYR A 312 -6.49 30.37 5.22
C TYR A 312 -5.57 30.45 6.45
N GLN A 313 -4.26 30.54 6.23
CA GLN A 313 -3.24 30.64 7.28
C GLN A 313 -3.45 31.88 8.16
N ALA A 314 -3.81 33.02 7.58
CA ALA A 314 -4.09 34.23 8.31
C ALA A 314 -5.30 34.09 9.26
N LYS A 315 -6.32 33.31 8.87
CA LYS A 315 -7.53 33.09 9.67
C LYS A 315 -7.43 31.88 10.60
N PHE A 316 -6.71 30.85 10.21
CA PHE A 316 -6.62 29.54 10.91
C PHE A 316 -5.17 29.06 11.02
N PRO A 317 -4.26 29.79 11.70
CA PRO A 317 -2.82 29.52 11.68
C PRO A 317 -2.46 28.12 12.20
N GLU A 318 -3.12 27.64 13.24
CA GLU A 318 -2.87 26.30 13.80
C GLU A 318 -3.29 25.18 12.82
N LYS A 319 -4.45 25.35 12.16
CA LYS A 319 -4.92 24.40 11.15
C LYS A 319 -4.04 24.39 9.89
N ALA A 320 -3.55 25.56 9.49
CA ALA A 320 -2.62 25.67 8.37
C ALA A 320 -1.29 24.98 8.68
N ALA A 321 -0.74 25.19 9.87
CA ALA A 321 0.48 24.53 10.32
C ALA A 321 0.32 23.01 10.37
N GLU A 322 -0.82 22.53 10.89
CA GLU A 322 -1.14 21.11 10.96
C GLU A 322 -1.32 20.50 9.57
N PHE A 323 -2.01 21.18 8.64
CA PHE A 323 -2.14 20.73 7.26
C PHE A 323 -0.78 20.55 6.58
N MET A 324 0.09 21.56 6.70
CA MET A 324 1.45 21.49 6.12
C MET A 324 2.28 20.38 6.75
N ARG A 325 2.24 20.23 8.09
CA ARG A 325 2.94 19.16 8.80
C ARG A 325 2.55 17.79 8.23
N ARG A 326 1.25 17.56 8.04
CA ARG A 326 0.73 16.28 7.53
C ARG A 326 1.08 16.04 6.07
N THR A 327 0.92 17.06 5.22
CA THR A 327 1.24 16.93 3.78
C THR A 327 2.74 16.73 3.53
N GLU A 328 3.59 17.22 4.44
CA GLU A 328 5.03 16.97 4.47
C GLU A 328 5.42 15.67 5.19
N CYS A 329 4.43 14.88 5.63
CA CYS A 329 4.62 13.61 6.35
C CYS A 329 5.49 13.73 7.62
N ARG A 330 5.52 14.91 8.27
CA ARG A 330 6.30 15.15 9.49
C ARG A 330 5.51 14.73 10.73
N LEU A 331 6.18 14.07 11.68
CA LEU A 331 5.61 13.80 12.99
C LEU A 331 5.57 15.09 13.87
N PRO A 332 4.63 15.16 14.85
CA PRO A 332 4.65 16.23 15.83
C PRO A 332 5.96 16.25 16.64
N GLU A 333 6.48 17.43 16.96
CA GLU A 333 7.74 17.58 17.72
C GLU A 333 7.73 16.85 19.08
N HIS A 334 6.57 16.77 19.73
CA HIS A 334 6.42 16.11 21.03
C HIS A 334 6.10 14.60 20.94
N PHE A 335 6.10 14.00 19.74
CA PHE A 335 5.73 12.60 19.55
C PHE A 335 6.56 11.64 20.40
N ASP A 336 7.89 11.74 20.36
CA ASP A 336 8.77 10.84 21.12
C ASP A 336 8.59 11.02 22.63
N ALA A 337 8.46 12.24 23.12
CA ALA A 337 8.21 12.52 24.52
C ALA A 337 6.88 11.92 25.01
N HIS A 338 5.83 12.01 24.17
CA HIS A 338 4.53 11.41 24.45
C HIS A 338 4.61 9.90 24.55
N VAL A 339 5.26 9.24 23.58
CA VAL A 339 5.46 7.78 23.58
C VAL A 339 6.27 7.33 24.79
N GLN A 340 7.34 8.06 25.17
CA GLN A 340 8.15 7.72 26.35
C GLN A 340 7.37 7.84 27.67
N ALA A 341 6.54 8.89 27.80
CA ALA A 341 5.67 9.05 28.95
C ALA A 341 4.65 7.87 29.03
N ALA A 342 4.00 7.57 27.91
CA ALA A 342 3.05 6.46 27.84
C ALA A 342 3.71 5.10 28.13
N LEU A 343 4.95 4.88 27.67
CA LEU A 343 5.68 3.65 27.96
C LEU A 343 5.95 3.45 29.46
N LYS A 344 6.27 4.53 30.19
CA LYS A 344 6.40 4.50 31.64
C LYS A 344 5.10 4.13 32.32
N ASP A 345 3.97 4.69 31.86
CA ASP A 345 2.64 4.36 32.39
C ASP A 345 2.26 2.90 32.13
N VAL A 346 2.54 2.39 30.93
CA VAL A 346 2.32 0.99 30.56
C VAL A 346 3.14 0.07 31.45
N CYS A 347 4.42 0.37 31.67
CA CYS A 347 5.28 -0.40 32.57
C CYS A 347 4.81 -0.36 34.02
N ALA A 348 4.31 0.78 34.50
CA ALA A 348 3.80 0.94 35.86
C ALA A 348 2.51 0.11 36.08
N LYS A 349 1.62 0.04 35.08
CA LYS A 349 0.40 -0.77 35.13
C LYS A 349 0.67 -2.28 35.08
N ALA A 350 1.68 -2.70 34.35
CA ALA A 350 2.12 -4.09 34.19
C ALA A 350 0.94 -5.06 33.89
N GLU A 351 0.08 -4.71 32.95
CA GLU A 351 -1.18 -5.44 32.67
C GLU A 351 -0.95 -6.77 31.98
N LYS A 352 -1.66 -7.80 32.44
CA LYS A 352 -1.77 -9.11 31.75
C LYS A 352 -2.98 -9.10 30.82
N ILE A 353 -2.76 -8.73 29.57
CA ILE A 353 -3.82 -8.63 28.53
C ILE A 353 -3.34 -9.22 27.21
N ALA A 354 -4.29 -9.52 26.31
CA ALA A 354 -3.97 -9.90 24.94
C ALA A 354 -3.25 -8.77 24.22
N THR A 355 -2.26 -9.09 23.38
CA THR A 355 -1.53 -8.03 22.67
C THR A 355 -2.42 -7.29 21.66
N ARG A 356 -3.51 -7.89 21.13
CA ARG A 356 -4.55 -7.13 20.39
C ARG A 356 -5.21 -6.03 21.24
N LYS A 357 -5.41 -6.26 22.55
CA LYS A 357 -5.92 -5.23 23.47
C LYS A 357 -4.84 -4.18 23.78
N ALA A 358 -3.60 -4.61 23.93
CA ALA A 358 -2.45 -3.70 24.05
C ALA A 358 -2.32 -2.83 22.78
N SER A 359 -2.59 -3.40 21.61
CA SER A 359 -2.67 -2.65 20.33
C SER A 359 -3.76 -1.58 20.36
N GLN A 360 -4.99 -1.89 20.81
CA GLN A 360 -6.06 -0.91 20.96
C GLN A 360 -5.66 0.24 21.91
N ASN A 361 -5.05 -0.10 23.05
CA ASN A 361 -4.54 0.90 23.99
C ASN A 361 -3.45 1.77 23.34
N SER A 362 -2.58 1.19 22.52
CA SER A 362 -1.54 1.92 21.78
C SER A 362 -2.14 2.87 20.73
N ILE A 363 -3.18 2.42 20.00
CA ILE A 363 -3.93 3.27 19.07
C ILE A 363 -4.50 4.49 19.79
N GLU A 364 -5.15 4.28 20.94
CA GLU A 364 -5.70 5.39 21.77
C GLU A 364 -4.62 6.36 22.23
N ILE A 365 -3.45 5.85 22.63
CA ILE A 365 -2.30 6.67 23.03
C ILE A 365 -1.82 7.51 21.86
N LEU A 366 -1.59 6.91 20.70
CA LEU A 366 -1.06 7.60 19.53
C LEU A 366 -2.06 8.56 18.91
N ALA A 367 -3.35 8.23 18.86
CA ALA A 367 -4.39 9.08 18.31
C ALA A 367 -4.53 10.45 19.03
N LYS A 368 -4.03 10.56 20.27
CA LYS A 368 -4.00 11.83 21.01
C LYS A 368 -3.02 12.86 20.42
N VAL A 369 -2.00 12.38 19.71
CA VAL A 369 -0.93 13.21 19.12
C VAL A 369 -0.80 13.08 17.61
N LEU A 370 -1.45 12.08 17.03
CA LEU A 370 -1.47 11.82 15.58
C LEU A 370 -2.92 11.89 15.05
N PRO A 371 -3.50 13.08 14.89
CA PRO A 371 -4.85 13.22 14.36
C PRO A 371 -5.00 12.75 12.90
N GLU A 372 -3.89 12.58 12.18
CA GLU A 372 -3.84 11.98 10.83
C GLU A 372 -4.00 10.46 10.82
N LEU A 373 -4.07 9.82 11.99
CA LEU A 373 -4.26 8.38 12.09
C LEU A 373 -5.70 8.02 11.66
N VAL A 374 -5.83 7.27 10.57
CA VAL A 374 -7.12 6.80 10.06
C VAL A 374 -7.15 5.28 10.11
N GLY A 375 -8.02 4.76 10.95
CA GLY A 375 -8.13 3.33 11.23
C GLY A 375 -9.24 2.64 10.46
N GLY A 376 -9.23 1.30 10.54
CA GLY A 376 -10.30 0.47 10.02
C GLY A 376 -10.08 -1.01 10.21
N SER A 377 -11.07 -1.79 9.81
CA SER A 377 -11.03 -3.25 9.85
C SER A 377 -11.86 -3.85 8.73
N ALA A 378 -11.45 -5.02 8.24
CA ALA A 378 -12.21 -5.81 7.28
C ALA A 378 -13.30 -6.62 8.00
N ASP A 379 -14.35 -5.91 8.47
CA ASP A 379 -15.52 -6.45 9.19
C ASP A 379 -15.20 -7.19 10.50
N LEU A 380 -14.07 -6.89 11.13
CA LEU A 380 -13.58 -7.56 12.36
C LEU A 380 -13.26 -6.56 13.49
N THR A 381 -13.85 -5.37 13.49
CA THR A 381 -13.57 -4.32 14.49
C THR A 381 -13.64 -4.85 15.94
N PRO A 382 -14.68 -5.56 16.39
CA PRO A 382 -14.76 -6.05 17.77
C PRO A 382 -13.73 -7.15 18.10
N SER A 383 -13.25 -7.86 17.09
CA SER A 383 -12.29 -8.94 17.24
C SER A 383 -10.85 -8.44 17.18
N ASN A 384 -10.58 -7.52 16.25
CA ASN A 384 -9.26 -6.92 16.07
C ASN A 384 -8.97 -5.81 17.08
N LEU A 385 -10.01 -5.23 17.69
CA LEU A 385 -9.91 -4.12 18.66
C LEU A 385 -9.17 -2.91 18.04
N THR A 386 -9.73 -2.36 16.96
CA THR A 386 -9.11 -1.29 16.17
C THR A 386 -9.78 0.07 16.34
N ASP A 387 -10.95 0.12 16.94
CA ASP A 387 -11.62 1.36 17.34
C ASP A 387 -11.09 1.90 18.68
N TRP A 388 -11.25 3.19 18.89
CA TRP A 388 -10.86 3.86 20.13
C TRP A 388 -11.89 4.95 20.50
N PRO A 389 -11.89 5.52 21.72
CA PRO A 389 -12.91 6.48 22.14
C PRO A 389 -13.05 7.75 21.28
N GLY A 390 -12.09 8.03 20.42
CA GLY A 390 -12.12 9.17 19.48
C GLY A 390 -12.41 8.79 18.04
N SER A 391 -12.73 7.53 17.75
CA SER A 391 -13.02 7.10 16.38
C SER A 391 -14.38 7.57 15.90
N VAL A 392 -14.40 8.14 14.69
CA VAL A 392 -15.59 8.62 13.99
C VAL A 392 -15.67 7.96 12.63
N SER A 393 -16.74 7.22 12.37
CA SER A 393 -16.93 6.50 11.11
C SER A 393 -17.03 7.45 9.92
N VAL A 394 -16.25 7.16 8.86
CA VAL A 394 -16.40 7.81 7.56
C VAL A 394 -17.65 7.27 6.87
N SER A 395 -18.43 8.17 6.27
CA SER A 395 -19.63 7.81 5.50
C SER A 395 -19.81 8.71 4.27
N ALA A 396 -20.84 8.46 3.48
CA ALA A 396 -21.17 9.31 2.35
C ALA A 396 -21.42 10.78 2.76
N ARG A 397 -21.91 11.01 3.98
CA ARG A 397 -22.36 12.32 4.46
C ARG A 397 -21.34 13.05 5.35
N GLN A 398 -20.33 12.36 5.86
CA GLN A 398 -19.36 12.95 6.79
C GLN A 398 -17.97 12.37 6.59
N GLY A 399 -16.96 13.18 6.85
CA GLY A 399 -15.62 12.72 7.09
C GLY A 399 -15.49 12.01 8.44
N GLY A 400 -14.29 11.56 8.75
CA GLY A 400 -14.00 10.85 10.00
C GLY A 400 -12.59 10.30 9.98
N ASN A 401 -12.30 9.42 10.93
CA ASN A 401 -10.98 8.78 11.07
C ASN A 401 -11.06 7.26 11.21
N TYR A 402 -12.24 6.67 10.93
CA TYR A 402 -12.43 5.22 10.98
C TYR A 402 -13.24 4.72 9.76
N VAL A 403 -12.69 3.75 9.04
CA VAL A 403 -13.27 3.18 7.82
C VAL A 403 -13.73 1.75 8.07
N HIS A 404 -15.02 1.50 7.87
CA HIS A 404 -15.57 0.14 7.84
C HIS A 404 -15.38 -0.43 6.44
N TYR A 405 -14.33 -1.22 6.24
CA TYR A 405 -14.03 -1.78 4.92
C TYR A 405 -14.97 -2.90 4.49
N GLY A 406 -15.68 -3.54 5.45
CA GLY A 406 -16.41 -4.78 5.21
C GLY A 406 -15.45 -5.95 4.94
N VAL A 407 -15.96 -7.09 4.53
CA VAL A 407 -15.15 -8.27 4.22
C VAL A 407 -14.43 -8.05 2.87
N ARG A 408 -13.35 -7.24 2.90
CA ARG A 408 -12.59 -6.79 1.72
C ARG A 408 -11.12 -6.59 2.08
N GLU A 409 -10.41 -7.64 2.44
CA GLU A 409 -9.02 -7.57 2.90
C GLU A 409 -8.08 -7.01 1.83
N PHE A 410 -8.24 -7.44 0.58
CA PHE A 410 -7.43 -6.96 -0.53
C PHE A 410 -7.74 -5.51 -0.89
N GLY A 411 -9.03 -5.18 -1.00
CA GLY A 411 -9.49 -3.80 -1.22
C GLY A 411 -9.03 -2.87 -0.10
N MET A 412 -9.17 -3.27 1.17
CA MET A 412 -8.70 -2.52 2.33
C MET A 412 -7.21 -2.17 2.20
N ALA A 413 -6.37 -3.18 1.99
CA ALA A 413 -4.92 -2.98 1.93
C ALA A 413 -4.51 -2.08 0.76
N ALA A 414 -5.11 -2.23 -0.43
CA ALA A 414 -4.81 -1.40 -1.58
C ALA A 414 -5.39 0.03 -1.46
N ILE A 415 -6.55 0.21 -0.84
CA ILE A 415 -7.12 1.52 -0.51
C ILE A 415 -6.21 2.25 0.49
N MET A 416 -5.69 1.56 1.51
CA MET A 416 -4.71 2.12 2.43
C MET A 416 -3.43 2.54 1.72
N ASN A 417 -2.95 1.77 0.75
CA ASN A 417 -1.81 2.17 -0.09
C ASN A 417 -2.10 3.50 -0.80
N GLY A 418 -3.31 3.65 -1.34
CA GLY A 418 -3.75 4.89 -1.99
C GLY A 418 -3.81 6.09 -1.03
N MET A 419 -4.30 5.90 0.19
CA MET A 419 -4.30 6.95 1.23
C MET A 419 -2.88 7.36 1.63
N ALA A 420 -1.97 6.40 1.80
CA ALA A 420 -0.57 6.68 2.11
C ALA A 420 0.14 7.44 0.98
N LEU A 421 -0.12 7.07 -0.29
CA LEU A 421 0.41 7.75 -1.47
C LEU A 421 -0.12 9.18 -1.62
N HIS A 422 -1.37 9.41 -1.25
CA HIS A 422 -1.97 10.75 -1.28
C HIS A 422 -1.23 11.71 -0.34
N GLY A 423 -0.83 11.23 0.83
CA GLY A 423 -0.25 12.02 1.91
C GLY A 423 -1.31 12.69 2.80
N GLY A 424 -0.85 13.23 3.94
CA GLY A 424 -1.72 13.89 4.93
C GLY A 424 -2.51 12.93 5.83
N ILE A 425 -2.46 11.64 5.56
CA ILE A 425 -3.14 10.54 6.27
C ILE A 425 -2.12 9.45 6.60
N LYS A 426 -2.18 8.91 7.81
CA LYS A 426 -1.48 7.69 8.20
C LYS A 426 -2.49 6.56 8.39
N PRO A 427 -2.70 5.71 7.37
CA PRO A 427 -3.72 4.68 7.41
C PRO A 427 -3.25 3.45 8.18
N PHE A 428 -4.16 2.86 8.97
CA PHE A 428 -4.03 1.50 9.45
C PHE A 428 -5.30 0.69 9.21
N GLY A 429 -5.15 -0.61 8.99
CA GLY A 429 -6.29 -1.49 8.78
C GLY A 429 -6.00 -2.89 9.24
N ALA A 430 -7.04 -3.57 9.71
CA ALA A 430 -6.90 -4.84 10.40
C ALA A 430 -7.75 -5.96 9.80
N THR A 431 -7.22 -7.16 9.95
CA THR A 431 -7.91 -8.44 9.77
C THR A 431 -7.22 -9.50 10.64
N PHE A 432 -7.70 -10.74 10.63
CA PHE A 432 -6.96 -11.86 11.21
C PHE A 432 -5.70 -12.16 10.39
N LEU A 433 -4.66 -12.62 11.06
CA LEU A 433 -3.37 -12.88 10.39
C LEU A 433 -3.52 -13.88 9.23
N MET A 434 -4.35 -14.91 9.38
CA MET A 434 -4.60 -15.87 8.30
C MET A 434 -5.12 -15.18 7.04
N PHE A 435 -5.97 -14.16 7.17
CA PHE A 435 -6.57 -13.45 6.04
C PHE A 435 -5.66 -12.41 5.41
N SER A 436 -4.42 -12.25 5.91
CA SER A 436 -3.37 -11.55 5.18
C SER A 436 -3.10 -12.15 3.79
N GLU A 437 -3.43 -13.43 3.60
CA GLU A 437 -3.31 -14.11 2.31
C GLU A 437 -4.19 -13.48 1.22
N TYR A 438 -5.41 -13.03 1.56
CA TYR A 438 -6.25 -12.26 0.63
C TYR A 438 -5.61 -10.92 0.25
N ALA A 439 -4.94 -10.26 1.18
CA ALA A 439 -4.33 -8.94 0.98
C ALA A 439 -2.90 -8.99 0.41
N ARG A 440 -2.31 -10.18 0.29
CA ARG A 440 -0.88 -10.42 0.07
C ARG A 440 -0.24 -9.53 -0.99
N ASN A 441 -0.87 -9.38 -2.15
CA ASN A 441 -0.29 -8.62 -3.23
C ASN A 441 -0.26 -7.10 -2.92
N ALA A 442 -1.28 -6.55 -2.24
CA ALA A 442 -1.27 -5.15 -1.81
C ALA A 442 -0.21 -4.88 -0.74
N LEU A 443 0.03 -5.82 0.17
CA LEU A 443 1.12 -5.73 1.16
C LEU A 443 2.48 -5.66 0.46
N ARG A 444 2.69 -6.53 -0.53
CA ARG A 444 3.90 -6.53 -1.35
C ARG A 444 4.07 -5.22 -2.12
N MET A 445 2.99 -4.68 -2.68
CA MET A 445 3.03 -3.40 -3.41
C MET A 445 3.35 -2.23 -2.49
N ALA A 446 2.87 -2.21 -1.25
CA ALA A 446 3.27 -1.19 -0.27
C ALA A 446 4.77 -1.20 -0.02
N ALA A 447 5.36 -2.39 0.15
CA ALA A 447 6.80 -2.55 0.36
C ALA A 447 7.62 -2.16 -0.89
N LEU A 448 7.14 -2.51 -2.09
CA LEU A 448 7.76 -2.15 -3.37
C LEU A 448 7.77 -0.62 -3.58
N MET A 449 6.66 0.05 -3.28
CA MET A 449 6.52 1.50 -3.38
C MET A 449 7.22 2.27 -2.25
N LYS A 450 7.72 1.57 -1.24
CA LYS A 450 8.33 2.18 -0.05
C LYS A 450 7.40 3.19 0.65
N ILE A 451 6.14 2.83 0.77
CA ILE A 451 5.12 3.60 1.50
C ILE A 451 4.83 2.97 2.87
N ASN A 452 4.18 3.70 3.74
CA ASN A 452 4.13 3.41 5.17
C ASN A 452 2.73 3.16 5.78
N PRO A 453 1.81 2.43 5.11
CA PRO A 453 0.59 1.97 5.77
C PRO A 453 0.93 0.97 6.89
N ILE A 454 0.06 0.90 7.91
CA ILE A 454 0.21 -0.01 9.05
C ILE A 454 -0.85 -1.10 8.91
N PHE A 455 -0.40 -2.34 8.71
CA PHE A 455 -1.27 -3.51 8.62
C PHE A 455 -1.32 -4.20 9.98
N VAL A 456 -2.51 -4.29 10.57
CA VAL A 456 -2.73 -4.89 11.89
C VAL A 456 -3.32 -6.29 11.70
N PHE A 457 -2.63 -7.30 12.23
CA PHE A 457 -3.05 -8.69 12.13
C PHE A 457 -3.20 -9.28 13.52
N THR A 458 -4.42 -9.74 13.86
CA THR A 458 -4.68 -10.38 15.14
C THR A 458 -4.89 -11.88 14.98
N HIS A 459 -4.99 -12.61 16.10
CA HIS A 459 -5.15 -14.07 16.09
C HIS A 459 -3.92 -14.74 15.46
N ASP A 460 -2.78 -14.49 16.08
CA ASP A 460 -1.42 -14.64 15.54
C ASP A 460 -0.92 -16.09 15.40
N SER A 461 -1.61 -17.07 15.99
CA SER A 461 -1.15 -18.47 16.01
C SER A 461 -2.29 -19.44 16.36
N ILE A 462 -1.95 -20.70 16.59
CA ILE A 462 -2.86 -21.71 17.19
C ILE A 462 -3.47 -21.24 18.51
N GLY A 463 -2.90 -20.24 19.15
CA GLY A 463 -3.41 -19.60 20.37
C GLY A 463 -4.78 -18.93 20.22
N LEU A 464 -5.30 -18.81 18.99
CA LEU A 464 -6.67 -18.36 18.78
C LEU A 464 -7.71 -19.44 19.19
N GLY A 465 -7.34 -20.73 19.15
CA GLY A 465 -8.13 -21.82 19.72
C GLY A 465 -9.09 -22.49 18.75
N GLU A 466 -10.34 -22.58 19.15
CA GLU A 466 -11.36 -23.52 18.64
C GLU A 466 -11.78 -23.31 17.20
N ASP A 467 -11.56 -22.12 16.62
CA ASP A 467 -11.88 -21.84 15.20
C ASP A 467 -11.13 -22.74 14.22
N GLY A 468 -10.00 -23.30 14.65
CA GLY A 468 -9.30 -24.37 13.96
C GLY A 468 -8.46 -23.95 12.77
N PRO A 469 -8.04 -24.92 11.93
CA PRO A 469 -7.01 -24.74 10.90
C PRO A 469 -7.31 -23.66 9.86
N THR A 470 -8.58 -23.39 9.57
CA THR A 470 -8.97 -22.35 8.58
C THR A 470 -8.67 -20.93 9.05
N HIS A 471 -8.47 -20.74 10.36
CA HIS A 471 -8.23 -19.44 10.99
C HIS A 471 -6.86 -19.35 11.69
N GLN A 472 -6.26 -20.50 11.99
CA GLN A 472 -4.95 -20.58 12.65
C GLN A 472 -3.82 -20.35 11.65
N PRO A 473 -3.08 -19.22 11.73
CA PRO A 473 -1.90 -19.01 10.91
C PRO A 473 -0.76 -19.94 11.34
N VAL A 474 0.01 -20.39 10.37
CA VAL A 474 1.18 -21.25 10.55
C VAL A 474 2.38 -20.66 9.81
N GLU A 475 2.24 -20.44 8.49
CA GLU A 475 3.28 -19.90 7.62
C GLU A 475 3.19 -18.37 7.44
N GLN A 476 2.11 -17.72 7.84
CA GLN A 476 1.83 -16.32 7.47
C GLN A 476 2.88 -15.34 8.01
N THR A 477 3.28 -15.47 9.28
CA THR A 477 4.32 -14.61 9.86
C THR A 477 5.65 -14.76 9.13
N ALA A 478 6.06 -16.00 8.84
CA ALA A 478 7.29 -16.28 8.10
C ALA A 478 7.23 -15.72 6.68
N THR A 479 6.13 -15.91 5.97
CA THR A 479 5.98 -15.41 4.60
C THR A 479 5.90 -13.90 4.51
N LEU A 480 5.34 -13.20 5.52
CA LEU A 480 5.39 -11.74 5.61
C LEU A 480 6.82 -11.24 5.81
N ARG A 481 7.61 -11.92 6.65
CA ARG A 481 9.04 -11.61 6.85
C ARG A 481 9.89 -11.75 5.58
N LEU A 482 9.46 -12.56 4.61
CA LEU A 482 10.14 -12.74 3.31
C LEU A 482 9.90 -11.57 2.34
N ILE A 483 8.91 -10.71 2.55
CA ILE A 483 8.68 -9.57 1.67
C ILE A 483 9.82 -8.56 1.87
N PRO A 484 10.60 -8.23 0.83
CA PRO A 484 11.62 -7.21 0.93
C PRO A 484 11.03 -5.88 1.41
N ASN A 485 11.78 -5.15 2.23
CA ASN A 485 11.38 -3.84 2.75
C ASN A 485 10.12 -3.82 3.64
N MET A 486 9.69 -4.96 4.15
CA MET A 486 8.61 -5.06 5.15
C MET A 486 9.19 -5.07 6.57
N ALA A 487 8.54 -4.40 7.52
CA ALA A 487 8.80 -4.57 8.94
C ALA A 487 7.67 -5.38 9.57
N VAL A 488 8.00 -6.55 10.14
CA VAL A 488 7.02 -7.42 10.79
C VAL A 488 7.31 -7.45 12.29
N TRP A 489 6.33 -7.05 13.09
CA TRP A 489 6.43 -7.00 14.55
C TRP A 489 5.45 -7.98 15.19
N ARG A 490 5.93 -8.84 16.07
CA ARG A 490 5.13 -9.78 16.87
C ARG A 490 5.48 -9.61 18.35
N PRO A 491 4.89 -8.60 19.04
CA PRO A 491 5.21 -8.26 20.41
C PRO A 491 4.70 -9.27 21.42
N CYS A 492 5.42 -9.40 22.55
CA CYS A 492 5.10 -10.34 23.61
C CYS A 492 4.25 -9.75 24.74
N ASP A 493 4.11 -8.43 24.84
CA ASP A 493 3.35 -7.76 25.89
C ASP A 493 2.97 -6.31 25.53
N THR A 494 2.45 -5.59 26.52
CA THR A 494 1.99 -4.20 26.37
C THR A 494 3.12 -3.23 26.03
N ALA A 495 4.32 -3.42 26.55
CA ALA A 495 5.46 -2.52 26.29
C ALA A 495 5.97 -2.70 24.86
N GLU A 496 6.21 -3.93 24.42
CA GLU A 496 6.61 -4.20 23.03
C GLU A 496 5.52 -3.77 22.04
N SER A 497 4.22 -3.92 22.38
CA SER A 497 3.12 -3.49 21.52
C SER A 497 3.13 -1.98 21.28
N LEU A 498 3.34 -1.18 22.34
CA LEU A 498 3.42 0.28 22.19
C LEU A 498 4.64 0.71 21.36
N VAL A 499 5.80 0.08 21.59
CA VAL A 499 7.00 0.38 20.82
C VAL A 499 6.82 0.00 19.34
N ALA A 500 6.22 -1.17 19.06
CA ALA A 500 5.93 -1.60 17.69
C ALA A 500 5.03 -0.60 16.95
N TRP A 501 3.97 -0.12 17.60
CA TRP A 501 3.11 0.93 17.06
C TRP A 501 3.84 2.27 16.84
N ALA A 502 4.69 2.67 17.78
CA ALA A 502 5.47 3.90 17.67
C ALA A 502 6.47 3.83 16.50
N GLU A 503 7.18 2.71 16.35
CA GLU A 503 8.11 2.52 15.24
C GLU A 503 7.39 2.41 13.89
N ALA A 504 6.22 1.78 13.83
CA ALA A 504 5.37 1.76 12.63
C ALA A 504 4.86 3.17 12.27
N ALA A 505 4.51 4.00 13.26
CA ALA A 505 4.11 5.39 13.05
C ALA A 505 5.26 6.26 12.54
N LYS A 506 6.51 5.98 12.95
CA LYS A 506 7.73 6.67 12.50
C LYS A 506 8.22 6.24 11.12
N ALA A 507 7.81 5.07 10.65
CA ALA A 507 8.25 4.55 9.37
C ALA A 507 7.91 5.54 8.23
N GLU A 508 8.87 5.83 7.37
CA GLU A 508 8.71 6.74 6.24
C GLU A 508 8.75 6.00 4.90
N ASP A 509 9.60 4.97 4.79
CA ASP A 509 9.98 4.30 3.54
C ASP A 509 9.65 2.82 3.50
N HIS A 510 8.83 2.33 4.44
CA HIS A 510 8.41 0.93 4.47
C HIS A 510 7.09 0.74 5.21
N PRO A 511 6.28 -0.26 4.82
CA PRO A 511 5.09 -0.65 5.55
C PRO A 511 5.45 -1.49 6.78
N SER A 512 4.54 -1.52 7.75
CA SER A 512 4.64 -2.35 8.94
C SER A 512 3.48 -3.32 9.06
N CYS A 513 3.78 -4.59 9.36
CA CYS A 513 2.81 -5.59 9.79
C CYS A 513 2.93 -5.80 11.29
N LEU A 514 1.89 -5.49 12.05
CA LEU A 514 1.83 -5.66 13.49
C LEU A 514 0.97 -6.88 13.82
N VAL A 515 1.57 -7.89 14.42
CA VAL A 515 0.98 -9.22 14.65
C VAL A 515 0.69 -9.42 16.13
N PHE A 516 -0.57 -9.64 16.50
CA PHE A 516 -1.04 -9.63 17.88
C PHE A 516 -1.81 -10.90 18.27
N SER A 517 -1.65 -11.31 19.52
CA SER A 517 -2.32 -12.48 20.10
C SER A 517 -3.79 -12.22 20.41
N ARG A 518 -4.59 -13.30 20.35
CA ARG A 518 -5.95 -13.33 20.92
C ARG A 518 -5.94 -13.56 22.42
N GLN A 519 -5.07 -14.45 22.89
CA GLN A 519 -4.92 -14.83 24.29
C GLN A 519 -4.18 -13.77 25.11
N ASN A 520 -4.44 -13.71 26.41
CA ASN A 520 -3.75 -12.79 27.32
C ASN A 520 -2.31 -13.25 27.55
N LEU A 521 -1.40 -12.29 27.55
CA LEU A 521 0.02 -12.50 27.81
C LEU A 521 0.44 -11.69 29.06
N PRO A 522 1.39 -12.18 29.86
CA PRO A 522 1.87 -11.46 31.02
C PRO A 522 2.77 -10.28 30.61
N PHE A 523 2.74 -9.23 31.39
CA PHE A 523 3.76 -8.18 31.31
C PHE A 523 5.10 -8.71 31.82
N ILE A 524 6.19 -8.38 31.11
CA ILE A 524 7.54 -8.76 31.47
C ILE A 524 8.31 -7.49 31.88
N ALA A 525 8.80 -7.46 33.13
CA ALA A 525 9.57 -6.33 33.63
C ALA A 525 10.92 -6.18 32.90
N ARG A 526 11.30 -4.96 32.59
CA ARG A 526 12.53 -4.60 31.87
C ARG A 526 13.24 -3.43 32.52
N SER A 527 14.55 -3.39 32.37
CA SER A 527 15.33 -2.18 32.67
C SER A 527 15.10 -1.11 31.60
N GLU A 528 15.45 0.13 31.90
CA GLU A 528 15.39 1.24 30.93
C GLU A 528 16.19 0.94 29.64
N ALA A 529 17.36 0.31 29.76
CA ALA A 529 18.18 -0.09 28.63
C ALA A 529 17.46 -1.12 27.74
N GLN A 530 16.82 -2.12 28.36
CA GLN A 530 16.04 -3.13 27.63
C GLN A 530 14.81 -2.53 26.94
N LEU A 531 14.13 -1.59 27.59
CA LEU A 531 13.02 -0.86 26.98
C LEU A 531 13.49 -0.07 25.74
N ALA A 532 14.66 0.57 25.83
CA ALA A 532 15.25 1.30 24.71
C ALA A 532 15.69 0.38 23.55
N ASP A 533 16.04 -0.87 23.84
CA ASP A 533 16.47 -1.85 22.85
C ASP A 533 15.31 -2.55 22.10
N ILE A 534 14.06 -2.48 22.60
CA ILE A 534 12.90 -3.07 21.91
C ILE A 534 12.83 -2.62 20.45
N LYS A 535 13.02 -1.32 20.18
CA LYS A 535 12.99 -0.73 18.83
C LYS A 535 14.07 -1.28 17.89
N ARG A 536 15.07 -2.00 18.40
CA ARG A 536 16.12 -2.67 17.62
C ARG A 536 15.69 -4.03 17.08
N GLY A 537 14.48 -4.49 17.41
CA GLY A 537 13.84 -5.68 16.85
C GLY A 537 14.23 -7.00 17.51
N GLY A 538 15.29 -7.02 18.33
CA GLY A 538 15.71 -8.18 19.11
C GLY A 538 16.68 -7.76 20.21
N TYR A 539 16.51 -8.27 21.43
CA TYR A 539 17.32 -7.89 22.58
C TYR A 539 17.31 -8.98 23.65
N THR A 540 18.34 -9.02 24.48
CA THR A 540 18.41 -9.95 25.61
C THR A 540 17.45 -9.49 26.72
N ILE A 541 16.32 -10.20 26.87
CA ILE A 541 15.32 -9.90 27.90
C ILE A 541 15.71 -10.50 29.27
N SER A 542 16.41 -11.63 29.28
CA SER A 542 16.91 -12.24 30.52
C SER A 542 18.29 -12.85 30.30
N ALA A 543 19.31 -12.26 30.91
CA ALA A 543 20.68 -12.76 30.88
C ALA A 543 21.01 -13.62 32.11
N ARG A 544 21.87 -14.61 31.93
CA ARG A 544 22.45 -15.44 33.03
C ARG A 544 23.96 -15.45 32.91
N PRO A 545 24.69 -15.29 34.01
CA PRO A 545 26.13 -15.54 34.04
C PRO A 545 26.42 -16.96 33.53
N ASP A 546 27.48 -17.12 32.77
CA ASP A 546 27.95 -18.42 32.25
C ASP A 546 26.92 -19.19 31.41
N ALA A 547 26.06 -18.47 30.70
CA ALA A 547 25.07 -19.05 29.80
C ALA A 547 25.70 -20.04 28.81
N LYS A 548 25.08 -21.21 28.65
CA LYS A 548 25.52 -22.29 27.74
C LYS A 548 24.78 -22.27 26.42
N ALA A 549 23.61 -21.63 26.37
CA ALA A 549 22.81 -21.50 25.15
C ALA A 549 21.98 -20.21 25.17
N VAL A 550 21.37 -19.89 24.04
CA VAL A 550 20.43 -18.75 23.86
C VAL A 550 19.07 -19.31 23.42
N LEU A 551 18.02 -18.98 24.16
CA LEU A 551 16.63 -19.14 23.72
C LEU A 551 16.19 -17.88 22.99
N ILE A 552 15.71 -18.01 21.77
CA ILE A 552 15.15 -16.90 20.98
C ILE A 552 13.64 -17.13 20.90
N ALA A 553 12.84 -16.17 21.34
CA ALA A 553 11.38 -16.28 21.25
C ALA A 553 10.74 -14.97 20.81
N THR A 554 9.53 -15.06 20.30
CA THR A 554 8.75 -13.91 19.84
C THR A 554 7.28 -14.08 20.25
N GLY A 555 6.57 -12.95 20.42
CA GLY A 555 5.16 -12.98 20.78
C GLY A 555 4.87 -13.81 22.03
N SER A 556 3.82 -14.61 21.96
CA SER A 556 3.36 -15.45 23.08
C SER A 556 4.39 -16.46 23.59
N GLU A 557 5.38 -16.83 22.79
CA GLU A 557 6.36 -17.84 23.16
C GLU A 557 7.50 -17.30 24.04
N VAL A 558 7.60 -15.97 24.25
CA VAL A 558 8.59 -15.38 25.16
C VAL A 558 8.34 -15.81 26.61
N GLU A 559 7.09 -15.93 27.06
CA GLU A 559 6.75 -16.47 28.38
C GLU A 559 7.22 -17.92 28.52
N LEU A 560 7.02 -18.75 27.50
CA LEU A 560 7.48 -20.13 27.47
C LEU A 560 9.00 -20.22 27.59
N ALA A 561 9.73 -19.38 26.87
CA ALA A 561 11.19 -19.33 26.94
C ALA A 561 11.71 -18.96 28.35
N LEU A 562 11.08 -17.95 28.98
CA LEU A 562 11.43 -17.53 30.33
C LEU A 562 11.13 -18.65 31.40
N ASN A 563 10.04 -19.38 31.22
CA ASN A 563 9.70 -20.49 32.09
C ASN A 563 10.67 -21.69 31.88
N ALA A 564 11.06 -21.95 30.63
CA ALA A 564 12.09 -22.95 30.33
C ALA A 564 13.48 -22.57 30.91
N GLN A 565 13.84 -21.27 30.85
CA GLN A 565 15.06 -20.78 31.50
C GLN A 565 15.09 -21.07 32.98
N LYS A 566 13.96 -20.88 33.70
CA LYS A 566 13.85 -21.20 35.14
C LYS A 566 14.03 -22.69 35.39
N ALA A 567 13.32 -23.52 34.63
CA ALA A 567 13.42 -24.98 34.75
C ALA A 567 14.82 -25.54 34.46
N LEU A 568 15.52 -24.93 33.46
CA LEU A 568 16.92 -25.25 33.15
C LEU A 568 17.87 -24.85 34.29
N ALA A 569 17.65 -23.68 34.89
CA ALA A 569 18.46 -23.19 36.00
C ALA A 569 18.37 -24.11 37.24
N GLU A 570 17.18 -24.66 37.55
CA GLU A 570 16.95 -25.65 38.59
C GLU A 570 17.76 -26.95 38.36
N GLN A 571 18.10 -27.22 37.08
CA GLN A 571 18.91 -28.37 36.65
C GLN A 571 20.39 -28.01 36.45
N GLY A 572 20.80 -26.78 36.86
CA GLY A 572 22.19 -26.32 36.75
C GLY A 572 22.61 -25.87 35.35
N VAL A 573 21.67 -25.65 34.45
CA VAL A 573 21.92 -25.17 33.07
C VAL A 573 21.50 -23.70 32.94
N ALA A 574 22.49 -22.80 32.80
CA ALA A 574 22.24 -21.37 32.56
C ALA A 574 22.04 -21.12 31.08
N VAL A 575 21.00 -20.38 30.70
CA VAL A 575 20.74 -19.96 29.34
C VAL A 575 20.28 -18.49 29.31
N ASN A 576 20.57 -17.77 28.24
CA ASN A 576 20.00 -16.44 27.98
C ASN A 576 18.66 -16.55 27.26
N VAL A 577 17.78 -15.60 27.48
CA VAL A 577 16.55 -15.45 26.71
C VAL A 577 16.59 -14.13 25.93
N VAL A 578 16.32 -14.22 24.63
CA VAL A 578 16.19 -13.10 23.70
C VAL A 578 14.74 -12.98 23.28
N SER A 579 14.14 -11.80 23.48
CA SER A 579 12.89 -11.43 22.82
C SER A 579 13.23 -10.87 21.43
N MET A 580 12.57 -11.40 20.39
CA MET A 580 12.78 -11.03 18.98
C MET A 580 11.46 -10.52 18.38
N PRO A 581 10.96 -9.34 18.81
CA PRO A 581 9.68 -8.83 18.32
C PRO A 581 9.68 -8.53 16.82
N SER A 582 10.85 -8.27 16.21
CA SER A 582 10.96 -8.04 14.77
C SER A 582 12.29 -8.52 14.20
N THR A 583 12.27 -9.63 13.50
CA THR A 583 13.46 -10.16 12.82
C THR A 583 13.96 -9.22 11.73
N ASN A 584 13.06 -8.59 10.95
CA ASN A 584 13.42 -7.66 9.87
C ASN A 584 14.16 -6.42 10.39
N VAL A 585 13.75 -5.90 11.54
CA VAL A 585 14.40 -4.74 12.18
C VAL A 585 15.73 -5.15 12.82
N PHE A 586 15.78 -6.31 13.46
CA PHE A 586 17.02 -6.86 14.02
C PHE A 586 18.08 -7.10 12.94
N ASP A 587 17.69 -7.61 11.78
CA ASP A 587 18.61 -7.85 10.65
C ASP A 587 19.32 -6.57 10.16
N ARG A 588 18.67 -5.42 10.30
CA ARG A 588 19.24 -4.10 9.91
C ARG A 588 20.23 -3.55 10.94
N GLN A 589 20.35 -4.17 12.12
CA GLN A 589 21.30 -3.74 13.14
C GLN A 589 22.74 -4.04 12.72
N ASP A 590 23.70 -3.30 13.31
CA ASP A 590 25.10 -3.54 13.08
C ASP A 590 25.56 -4.92 13.60
N THR A 591 26.69 -5.40 13.08
CA THR A 591 27.22 -6.73 13.38
C THR A 591 27.59 -6.88 14.87
N ALA A 592 28.07 -5.80 15.51
CA ALA A 592 28.48 -5.86 16.91
C ALA A 592 27.26 -6.07 17.82
N TYR A 593 26.17 -5.35 17.57
CA TYR A 593 24.93 -5.54 18.31
C TYR A 593 24.34 -6.95 18.12
N LYS A 594 24.28 -7.41 16.87
CA LYS A 594 23.80 -8.76 16.56
C LYS A 594 24.63 -9.83 17.27
N ALA A 595 25.94 -9.69 17.28
CA ALA A 595 26.83 -10.61 18.00
C ALA A 595 26.68 -10.54 19.54
N GLN A 596 26.37 -9.37 20.09
CA GLN A 596 26.05 -9.21 21.50
C GLN A 596 24.77 -9.93 21.89
N VAL A 597 23.72 -9.82 21.10
CA VAL A 597 22.41 -10.43 21.36
C VAL A 597 22.43 -11.94 21.07
N LEU A 598 23.09 -12.35 19.98
CA LEU A 598 23.18 -13.73 19.51
C LEU A 598 24.67 -14.15 19.37
N PRO A 599 25.39 -14.40 20.47
CA PRO A 599 26.80 -14.78 20.42
C PRO A 599 27.03 -16.03 19.56
N GLU A 600 28.00 -16.00 18.65
CA GLU A 600 28.25 -17.09 17.70
C GLU A 600 28.62 -18.42 18.40
N HIS A 601 29.39 -18.33 19.49
CA HIS A 601 29.91 -19.48 20.21
C HIS A 601 28.85 -20.23 21.03
N LEU A 602 27.64 -19.67 21.21
CA LEU A 602 26.56 -20.32 21.96
C LEU A 602 25.59 -21.00 21.01
N PRO A 603 25.19 -22.27 21.27
CA PRO A 603 24.08 -22.87 20.55
C PRO A 603 22.78 -22.11 20.82
N LYS A 604 21.88 -22.14 19.86
CA LYS A 604 20.65 -21.34 19.88
C LYS A 604 19.44 -22.24 19.64
N VAL A 605 18.36 -21.96 20.36
CA VAL A 605 17.06 -22.60 20.16
C VAL A 605 16.02 -21.51 19.96
N ALA A 606 15.33 -21.54 18.83
CA ALA A 606 14.22 -20.62 18.57
C ALA A 606 12.88 -21.26 18.93
N ILE A 607 11.92 -20.43 19.35
CA ILE A 607 10.59 -20.86 19.78
C ILE A 607 9.56 -19.92 19.18
N GLU A 608 8.74 -20.40 18.23
CA GLU A 608 7.62 -19.68 17.65
C GLU A 608 6.52 -20.65 17.22
N ALA A 609 5.27 -20.37 17.59
CA ALA A 609 4.11 -21.10 17.11
C ALA A 609 3.80 -20.75 15.64
N GLY A 610 4.65 -21.22 14.75
CA GLY A 610 4.66 -21.05 13.31
C GLY A 610 5.73 -21.93 12.68
N VAL A 611 5.87 -21.88 11.34
CA VAL A 611 6.84 -22.72 10.61
C VAL A 611 8.27 -22.43 11.05
N SER A 612 9.09 -23.49 11.07
CA SER A 612 10.46 -23.45 11.58
C SER A 612 11.48 -22.80 10.63
N ASP A 613 11.23 -22.82 9.32
CA ASP A 613 12.22 -22.51 8.27
C ASP A 613 12.94 -21.16 8.46
N GLY A 614 12.20 -20.10 8.78
CA GLY A 614 12.76 -18.76 8.95
C GLY A 614 13.77 -18.62 10.09
N TRP A 615 13.72 -19.52 11.08
CA TRP A 615 14.56 -19.46 12.25
C TRP A 615 15.94 -20.06 12.07
N TYR A 616 16.15 -20.93 11.07
CA TYR A 616 17.47 -21.52 10.78
C TYR A 616 18.52 -20.46 10.43
N LYS A 617 18.12 -19.30 9.94
CA LYS A 617 19.00 -18.14 9.74
C LYS A 617 19.68 -17.67 11.04
N TYR A 618 19.00 -17.82 12.18
CA TYR A 618 19.46 -17.33 13.48
C TYR A 618 20.07 -18.44 14.34
N VAL A 619 19.51 -19.64 14.28
CA VAL A 619 20.01 -20.77 15.08
C VAL A 619 21.15 -21.53 14.42
N GLY A 620 21.28 -21.46 13.09
CA GLY A 620 22.27 -22.20 12.33
C GLY A 620 21.97 -23.71 12.26
N LEU A 621 22.89 -24.47 11.65
CA LEU A 621 22.74 -25.92 11.48
C LEU A 621 22.89 -26.72 12.78
N ASN A 622 23.55 -26.15 13.78
CA ASN A 622 23.80 -26.77 15.08
C ASN A 622 22.78 -26.35 16.15
N GLY A 623 21.84 -25.48 15.81
CA GLY A 623 20.74 -25.07 16.67
C GLY A 623 19.48 -25.89 16.41
N ALA A 624 18.42 -25.56 17.14
CA ALA A 624 17.13 -26.22 17.00
C ALA A 624 15.98 -25.20 17.02
N VAL A 625 14.81 -25.64 16.54
CA VAL A 625 13.59 -24.82 16.52
C VAL A 625 12.44 -25.62 17.13
N VAL A 626 11.76 -25.02 18.11
CA VAL A 626 10.45 -25.47 18.56
C VAL A 626 9.42 -24.68 17.76
N GLY A 627 8.97 -25.26 16.67
CA GLY A 627 8.06 -24.65 15.69
C GLY A 627 6.87 -25.55 15.39
N LEU A 628 6.05 -25.14 14.45
CA LEU A 628 4.86 -25.86 13.98
C LEU A 628 4.90 -26.00 12.46
N ASP A 629 5.33 -27.16 11.95
CA ASP A 629 5.45 -27.46 10.53
C ASP A 629 4.26 -28.29 10.01
N ARG A 630 3.08 -28.01 10.52
CA ARG A 630 1.80 -28.63 10.15
C ARG A 630 0.65 -27.67 10.44
N PHE A 631 -0.50 -27.91 9.83
CA PHE A 631 -1.72 -27.19 10.20
C PHE A 631 -2.14 -27.52 11.63
N GLY A 632 -2.85 -26.54 12.26
CA GLY A 632 -3.42 -26.68 13.58
C GLY A 632 -4.63 -27.63 13.64
N GLU A 633 -5.34 -27.59 14.74
CA GLU A 633 -6.53 -28.40 15.03
C GLU A 633 -7.58 -27.55 15.78
N SER A 634 -8.85 -27.95 15.74
CA SER A 634 -9.92 -27.29 16.51
C SER A 634 -9.93 -27.81 17.95
N ALA A 635 -9.38 -27.03 18.88
CA ALA A 635 -9.37 -27.30 20.31
C ALA A 635 -9.08 -26.01 21.11
N PRO A 636 -9.28 -26.00 22.44
CA PRO A 636 -8.83 -24.90 23.28
C PRO A 636 -7.32 -24.65 23.14
N ALA A 637 -6.91 -23.39 23.23
CA ALA A 637 -5.53 -22.96 22.95
C ALA A 637 -4.48 -23.73 23.81
N ASP A 638 -4.73 -23.89 25.08
CA ASP A 638 -3.82 -24.60 26.03
C ASP A 638 -3.64 -26.09 25.66
N VAL A 639 -4.70 -26.72 25.15
CA VAL A 639 -4.63 -28.10 24.64
C VAL A 639 -3.76 -28.15 23.40
N LEU A 640 -3.92 -27.21 22.47
CA LEU A 640 -3.14 -27.13 21.23
C LEU A 640 -1.66 -26.87 21.48
N PHE A 641 -1.33 -25.91 22.33
CA PHE A 641 0.07 -25.63 22.69
C PHE A 641 0.74 -26.88 23.29
N LYS A 642 0.03 -27.62 24.18
CA LYS A 642 0.54 -28.84 24.74
C LYS A 642 0.70 -29.95 23.70
N GLU A 643 -0.31 -30.16 22.86
CA GLU A 643 -0.32 -31.23 21.85
C GLU A 643 0.81 -31.04 20.83
N PHE A 644 1.07 -29.78 20.43
CA PHE A 644 2.11 -29.46 19.44
C PHE A 644 3.49 -29.19 20.05
N GLY A 645 3.67 -29.51 21.36
CA GLY A 645 4.98 -29.50 21.97
C GLY A 645 5.49 -28.14 22.46
N PHE A 646 4.64 -27.11 22.50
CA PHE A 646 4.98 -25.83 23.10
C PHE A 646 4.85 -25.90 24.64
N THR A 647 5.70 -26.73 25.24
CA THR A 647 5.74 -26.98 26.68
C THR A 647 7.14 -26.74 27.22
N VAL A 648 7.23 -26.40 28.51
CA VAL A 648 8.51 -26.20 29.21
C VAL A 648 9.40 -27.43 29.10
N ASP A 649 8.83 -28.61 29.30
CA ASP A 649 9.60 -29.88 29.29
C ASP A 649 10.20 -30.16 27.90
N ASN A 650 9.44 -29.90 26.83
CA ASN A 650 9.94 -30.07 25.47
C ASN A 650 11.07 -29.07 25.17
N VAL A 651 10.88 -27.78 25.50
CA VAL A 651 11.93 -26.77 25.32
C VAL A 651 13.19 -27.10 26.05
N VAL A 652 13.06 -27.55 27.32
CA VAL A 652 14.19 -28.03 28.13
C VAL A 652 14.91 -29.22 27.48
N GLY A 653 14.15 -30.18 26.95
CA GLY A 653 14.69 -31.34 26.21
C GLY A 653 15.46 -30.91 24.96
N VAL A 654 14.88 -30.00 24.16
CA VAL A 654 15.51 -29.47 22.94
C VAL A 654 16.79 -28.67 23.27
N VAL A 655 16.78 -27.82 24.31
CA VAL A 655 18.01 -27.12 24.73
C VAL A 655 19.12 -28.12 25.12
N LYS A 656 18.81 -29.17 25.88
CA LYS A 656 19.79 -30.19 26.26
C LYS A 656 20.34 -30.97 25.08
N SER A 657 19.57 -31.11 24.00
CA SER A 657 20.02 -31.84 22.81
C SER A 657 21.04 -31.07 21.97
N VAL A 658 21.16 -29.76 22.17
CA VAL A 658 22.11 -28.88 21.43
C VAL A 658 23.32 -28.46 22.29
N LEU A 659 23.35 -28.82 23.58
CA LEU A 659 24.47 -28.60 24.49
C LEU A 659 25.52 -29.71 24.37
#